data_d93dc3c7e91ad870bb5c87f6a9173a58
#
_entry.id   d93dc3c7e91ad870bb5c87f6a9173a58
#
_cell.length_a   1.000
_cell.length_b   1.000
_cell.length_c   1.000
_cell.angle_alpha   90.00
_cell.angle_beta   90.00
_cell.angle_gamma   90.00
#
_symmetry.space_group_name_H-M   'P 1'
#
loop_
_entity.id
_entity.type
_entity.pdbx_description
1 polymer ?
#
loop_
_entity_poly.entity_id
_entity_poly.type
_entity_poly.pdbx_seq_one_letter_code
_entity_poly.pdbx_strand_id
1 'polypeptide(L)'
;MRSLLSLGLVLLAVPSWAQAPDEDKPEGKNTPIIVVTGEGLEETPASPAYSSREIAREQIVTTPSGTVEEALGAVAGFQQFRRSDSRSANPSAQGVTLRALGGNATSRALVLLDGVPIADPFFGYIPFGALATERLASIRVTRGGGSGPFGAGALAGTIELESAGLDTLAPFGASLLANDRGATEASAILARPLGAGFAVASARWDRSQGFFTTPEDQRVPATARARYDSWSGSLRGVAPIGTSVELQANALVFDDRRTLRFEGADSSASGADASLRLVGRGEWQFDALAYLQTRDFSNVVISSTRFVPVLDQRDTPSTGLGGKLEVRRPVGGGHTLRLGADFRRAEGELQEDAFSAFTGNVTERRRAGGSTSDLGLFVEDDWSLGELVLTGGLRADRTVIGDGFYVARNPSGGIVEEVIASRRIDWSVTWRAGAAWHATDTLRLRGAAYRGLRLPTLNELLRPFVVFPVVTQANAALRNEELEGYEAAVDFTPAPGVELTATVFDNRVDGAIANVTLAPNLRQRQNLPAIEARGIELGARAAVGAFSVDGTLAYTDAEVVGRGPSAALDGNRPSQTPRWAAAATASWRPSDGWLAALTLRHVGEQFESDLETDRLAPATTLGAFFQAPLVDALSLVVRGENLTGETIVTRNADGSVDLGVPRTFWAGLRYGF
;
A
#
# COMPACT_ATOMS: atom_id res chain seq x y z
N MET A 1 -17.97 22.72 -17.54
CA MET A 1 -19.21 23.10 -16.78
C MET A 1 -19.10 22.40 -15.44
N ARG A 2 -18.91 23.16 -14.38
CA ARG A 2 -18.71 22.67 -13.01
C ARG A 2 -20.04 22.19 -12.46
N SER A 3 -20.22 20.91 -12.25
CA SER A 3 -21.35 20.34 -11.50
C SER A 3 -20.91 20.14 -10.04
N LEU A 4 -21.29 21.05 -9.18
CA LEU A 4 -21.23 20.91 -7.74
C LEU A 4 -22.28 19.84 -7.33
N LEU A 5 -21.83 18.68 -6.93
CA LEU A 5 -22.64 17.72 -6.18
C LEU A 5 -22.73 18.23 -4.73
N SER A 6 -23.82 18.88 -4.40
CA SER A 6 -24.20 19.17 -3.02
C SER A 6 -24.67 17.88 -2.36
N LEU A 7 -23.80 17.30 -1.52
CA LEU A 7 -24.17 16.20 -0.64
C LEU A 7 -25.03 16.75 0.49
N GLY A 8 -26.34 16.57 0.39
CA GLY A 8 -27.30 16.93 1.43
C GLY A 8 -27.13 16.01 2.64
N LEU A 9 -26.73 16.59 3.77
CA LEU A 9 -26.68 15.94 5.07
C LEU A 9 -28.12 15.64 5.52
N VAL A 10 -28.59 14.41 5.36
CA VAL A 10 -29.87 13.96 5.94
C VAL A 10 -29.62 13.64 7.41
N LEU A 11 -29.98 14.60 8.27
CA LEU A 11 -30.13 14.39 9.70
C LEU A 11 -31.38 13.54 9.96
N LEU A 12 -31.20 12.26 10.21
CA LEU A 12 -32.25 11.40 10.74
C LEU A 12 -32.49 11.77 12.21
N ALA A 13 -33.61 12.44 12.46
CA ALA A 13 -34.10 12.68 13.80
C ALA A 13 -34.54 11.35 14.42
N VAL A 14 -33.90 10.95 15.52
CA VAL A 14 -34.30 9.81 16.34
C VAL A 14 -35.36 10.28 17.33
N PRO A 15 -36.56 9.66 17.39
CA PRO A 15 -37.56 10.03 18.39
C PRO A 15 -37.12 9.57 19.79
N SER A 16 -37.13 10.49 20.74
CA SER A 16 -36.94 10.21 22.16
C SER A 16 -38.14 9.43 22.71
N TRP A 17 -37.90 8.21 23.19
CA TRP A 17 -38.89 7.46 23.94
C TRP A 17 -38.70 7.73 25.42
N ALA A 18 -39.81 8.11 26.05
CA ALA A 18 -39.92 8.45 27.46
C ALA A 18 -39.67 7.22 28.35
N GLN A 19 -38.98 7.44 29.48
CA GLN A 19 -38.84 6.49 30.57
C GLN A 19 -40.20 6.16 31.21
N ALA A 20 -40.48 4.88 31.40
CA ALA A 20 -41.50 4.35 32.30
C ALA A 20 -40.81 3.67 33.51
N PRO A 21 -41.49 3.61 34.69
CA PRO A 21 -40.82 3.36 35.96
C PRO A 21 -40.50 1.89 36.23
N ASP A 22 -39.53 1.68 37.12
CA ASP A 22 -39.05 0.42 37.71
C ASP A 22 -40.19 -0.48 38.22
N GLU A 23 -40.14 -1.75 37.80
CA GLU A 23 -40.63 -2.86 38.64
C GLU A 23 -39.95 -4.18 38.23
N ASP A 24 -39.50 -4.87 39.25
CA ASP A 24 -39.07 -6.28 39.34
C ASP A 24 -37.89 -6.78 38.50
N LYS A 25 -36.76 -7.02 39.21
CA LYS A 25 -35.64 -7.83 38.78
C LYS A 25 -36.04 -9.32 38.68
N PRO A 26 -35.96 -9.96 37.51
CA PRO A 26 -35.65 -11.38 37.42
C PRO A 26 -34.14 -11.61 37.34
N GLU A 27 -33.68 -12.63 38.04
CA GLU A 27 -32.29 -13.13 38.04
C GLU A 27 -31.71 -13.25 36.61
N GLY A 28 -30.59 -12.59 36.42
CA GLY A 28 -29.97 -12.46 35.11
C GLY A 28 -29.50 -13.78 34.52
N LYS A 29 -30.07 -14.15 33.41
CA LYS A 29 -29.35 -14.90 32.40
C LYS A 29 -28.19 -14.00 31.92
N ASN A 30 -26.93 -14.40 32.21
CA ASN A 30 -25.76 -13.79 31.58
C ASN A 30 -25.89 -13.97 30.05
N THR A 31 -26.55 -13.03 29.40
CA THR A 31 -26.44 -12.91 27.95
C THR A 31 -25.02 -12.40 27.67
N PRO A 32 -24.20 -13.13 26.93
CA PRO A 32 -22.86 -12.65 26.61
C PRO A 32 -23.01 -11.30 25.88
N ILE A 33 -22.48 -10.25 26.51
CA ILE A 33 -22.39 -8.93 25.86
C ILE A 33 -21.29 -9.06 24.81
N ILE A 34 -21.63 -8.91 23.53
CA ILE A 34 -20.62 -8.84 22.46
C ILE A 34 -19.74 -7.61 22.68
N VAL A 35 -18.45 -7.82 22.80
CA VAL A 35 -17.47 -6.73 22.77
C VAL A 35 -17.25 -6.36 21.30
N VAL A 36 -17.55 -5.13 20.95
CA VAL A 36 -17.43 -4.61 19.59
C VAL A 36 -16.01 -4.09 19.41
N THR A 37 -15.20 -4.74 18.61
CA THR A 37 -13.78 -4.40 18.38
C THR A 37 -13.57 -3.55 17.12
N GLY A 38 -14.41 -3.75 16.11
CA GLY A 38 -14.22 -3.16 14.79
C GLY A 38 -13.16 -3.91 13.94
N GLU A 39 -12.67 -5.01 14.41
CA GLU A 39 -11.68 -5.86 13.72
C GLU A 39 -12.34 -6.90 12.83
N GLY A 40 -11.54 -7.54 11.97
CA GLY A 40 -11.94 -8.71 11.22
C GLY A 40 -12.09 -9.97 12.08
N LEU A 41 -12.17 -11.12 11.44
CA LEU A 41 -12.00 -12.40 12.14
C LEU A 41 -10.56 -12.53 12.63
N GLU A 42 -10.39 -13.15 13.79
CA GLU A 42 -9.06 -13.48 14.33
C GLU A 42 -8.25 -14.29 13.32
N GLU A 43 -6.94 -14.31 13.52
CA GLU A 43 -6.05 -15.17 12.72
C GLU A 43 -6.43 -16.64 12.85
N THR A 44 -6.16 -17.40 11.80
CA THR A 44 -6.30 -18.84 11.85
C THR A 44 -5.09 -19.49 12.52
N PRO A 45 -5.22 -20.73 13.06
CA PRO A 45 -4.11 -21.41 13.72
C PRO A 45 -2.83 -21.53 12.87
N ALA A 46 -2.97 -21.58 11.55
CA ALA A 46 -1.84 -21.71 10.62
C ALA A 46 -1.30 -20.38 10.09
N SER A 47 -1.87 -19.24 10.44
CA SER A 47 -1.31 -17.92 10.04
C SER A 47 0.18 -17.79 10.35
N PRO A 48 0.72 -18.30 11.47
CA PRO A 48 2.13 -18.29 11.76
C PRO A 48 3.03 -19.09 10.81
N ALA A 49 2.49 -19.94 9.94
CA ALA A 49 3.29 -20.67 8.96
C ALA A 49 3.91 -19.77 7.89
N TYR A 50 3.29 -18.61 7.62
CA TYR A 50 3.75 -17.63 6.64
C TYR A 50 4.59 -16.54 7.29
N SER A 51 5.51 -15.93 6.50
CA SER A 51 6.38 -14.86 6.99
C SER A 51 5.62 -13.55 7.14
N SER A 52 4.92 -13.38 8.26
CA SER A 52 4.20 -12.16 8.63
C SER A 52 4.99 -11.33 9.63
N ARG A 53 4.78 -10.00 9.59
CA ARG A 53 5.28 -9.05 10.56
C ARG A 53 4.21 -8.02 10.87
N GLU A 54 3.96 -7.81 12.13
CA GLU A 54 3.08 -6.74 12.61
C GLU A 54 3.92 -5.53 13.04
N ILE A 55 3.46 -4.35 12.62
CA ILE A 55 3.95 -3.04 13.04
C ILE A 55 2.87 -2.47 13.94
N ALA A 56 3.17 -2.34 15.22
CA ALA A 56 2.23 -1.82 16.21
C ALA A 56 2.01 -0.31 16.02
N ARG A 57 0.86 0.19 16.49
CA ARG A 57 0.48 1.62 16.44
C ARG A 57 1.61 2.55 16.87
N GLU A 58 2.29 2.22 17.98
CA GLU A 58 3.38 3.05 18.46
C GLU A 58 4.46 3.29 17.41
N GLN A 59 4.88 2.23 16.71
CA GLN A 59 5.88 2.33 15.64
C GLN A 59 5.36 3.14 14.44
N ILE A 60 4.05 3.04 14.17
CA ILE A 60 3.41 3.77 13.06
C ILE A 60 3.39 5.28 13.32
N VAL A 61 2.96 5.70 14.53
CA VAL A 61 2.76 7.12 14.85
C VAL A 61 4.05 7.84 15.30
N THR A 62 5.16 7.12 15.42
CA THR A 62 6.47 7.64 15.85
C THR A 62 7.52 7.60 14.74
N THR A 63 7.10 7.36 13.49
CA THR A 63 8.01 7.47 12.34
C THR A 63 8.53 8.90 12.21
N PRO A 64 9.81 9.08 11.84
CA PRO A 64 10.40 10.40 11.62
C PRO A 64 9.66 11.27 10.60
N SER A 65 9.16 10.67 9.50
CA SER A 65 8.41 11.40 8.48
C SER A 65 6.92 11.57 8.80
N GLY A 66 6.34 10.72 9.65
CA GLY A 66 4.90 10.68 9.91
C GLY A 66 4.09 10.08 8.77
N THR A 67 4.70 9.24 7.93
CA THR A 67 4.06 8.59 6.77
C THR A 67 3.97 7.07 6.95
N VAL A 68 2.98 6.44 6.29
CA VAL A 68 2.76 4.99 6.36
C VAL A 68 3.88 4.22 5.65
N GLU A 69 4.35 4.71 4.53
CA GLU A 69 5.43 4.08 3.77
C GLU A 69 6.76 4.05 4.54
N GLU A 70 7.01 5.00 5.44
CA GLU A 70 8.18 4.92 6.31
C GLU A 70 8.02 3.83 7.37
N ALA A 71 6.85 3.69 7.96
CA ALA A 71 6.57 2.57 8.87
C ALA A 71 6.77 1.22 8.18
N LEU A 72 6.30 1.08 6.95
CA LEU A 72 6.52 -0.10 6.10
C LEU A 72 8.00 -0.35 5.82
N GLY A 73 8.81 0.70 5.77
CA GLY A 73 10.28 0.61 5.61
C GLY A 73 10.99 -0.16 6.72
N ALA A 74 10.35 -0.40 7.87
CA ALA A 74 10.85 -1.27 8.93
C ALA A 74 10.71 -2.76 8.62
N VAL A 75 10.04 -3.15 7.52
CA VAL A 75 9.85 -4.54 7.13
C VAL A 75 10.96 -4.97 6.17
N ALA A 76 11.65 -6.07 6.48
CA ALA A 76 12.64 -6.66 5.59
C ALA A 76 12.04 -6.94 4.21
N GLY A 77 12.73 -6.54 3.16
CA GLY A 77 12.32 -6.77 1.78
C GLY A 77 11.20 -5.87 1.25
N PHE A 78 10.67 -4.92 2.06
CA PHE A 78 9.73 -3.90 1.56
C PHE A 78 10.43 -2.90 0.67
N GLN A 79 9.82 -2.60 -0.47
CA GLN A 79 10.33 -1.63 -1.44
C GLN A 79 9.19 -0.80 -2.01
N GLN A 80 9.41 0.51 -2.04
CA GLN A 80 8.58 1.48 -2.73
C GLN A 80 9.26 1.88 -4.05
N PHE A 81 8.48 2.02 -5.10
CA PHE A 81 8.98 2.45 -6.40
C PHE A 81 9.69 3.81 -6.29
N ARG A 82 10.89 3.90 -6.88
CA ARG A 82 11.77 5.08 -6.86
C ARG A 82 12.26 5.52 -5.49
N ARG A 83 12.08 4.77 -4.43
CA ARG A 83 12.48 5.17 -3.07
C ARG A 83 12.05 6.60 -2.70
N SER A 84 10.97 7.09 -3.30
CA SER A 84 10.49 8.45 -3.11
C SER A 84 9.41 8.48 -2.04
N ASP A 85 9.54 9.42 -1.12
CA ASP A 85 8.49 9.76 -0.16
C ASP A 85 7.21 10.19 -0.90
N SER A 86 6.05 9.81 -0.37
CA SER A 86 4.76 10.14 -0.98
C SER A 86 4.54 11.64 -1.17
N ARG A 87 5.19 12.50 -0.37
CA ARG A 87 5.10 13.96 -0.46
C ARG A 87 5.90 14.56 -1.64
N SER A 88 6.87 13.82 -2.19
CA SER A 88 7.76 14.29 -3.28
C SER A 88 7.66 13.45 -4.56
N ALA A 89 6.92 12.34 -4.54
CA ALA A 89 6.67 11.50 -5.71
C ALA A 89 5.45 11.96 -6.52
N ASN A 90 5.41 11.63 -7.81
CA ASN A 90 4.15 11.70 -8.56
C ASN A 90 3.15 10.69 -7.96
N PRO A 91 1.87 11.04 -7.77
CA PRO A 91 0.87 10.12 -7.22
C PRO A 91 0.84 8.76 -7.92
N SER A 92 0.88 8.73 -9.25
CA SER A 92 0.86 7.49 -10.05
C SER A 92 2.18 6.69 -10.01
N ALA A 93 3.22 7.15 -9.29
CA ALA A 93 4.51 6.47 -9.15
C ALA A 93 4.74 5.90 -7.74
N GLN A 94 3.69 5.39 -7.09
CA GLN A 94 3.72 4.89 -5.69
C GLN A 94 3.34 3.41 -5.60
N GLY A 95 3.95 2.57 -6.42
CA GLY A 95 3.81 1.12 -6.33
C GLY A 95 4.66 0.54 -5.19
N VAL A 96 4.23 -0.59 -4.65
CA VAL A 96 4.94 -1.34 -3.60
C VAL A 96 5.19 -2.78 -4.01
N THR A 97 6.32 -3.33 -3.60
CA THR A 97 6.66 -4.73 -3.78
C THR A 97 7.40 -5.27 -2.55
N LEU A 98 7.50 -6.58 -2.47
CA LEU A 98 8.22 -7.30 -1.43
C LEU A 98 9.25 -8.24 -2.08
N ARG A 99 10.36 -8.54 -1.37
CA ARG A 99 11.37 -9.52 -1.80
C ARG A 99 11.95 -9.28 -3.19
N ALA A 100 12.17 -8.01 -3.56
CA ALA A 100 12.86 -7.59 -4.79
C ALA A 100 12.28 -8.15 -6.11
N LEU A 101 10.97 -8.35 -6.18
CA LEU A 101 10.29 -8.85 -7.38
C LEU A 101 10.13 -7.80 -8.50
N GLY A 102 10.93 -6.74 -8.48
CA GLY A 102 10.96 -5.66 -9.47
C GLY A 102 10.16 -4.42 -9.04
N GLY A 103 10.80 -3.26 -9.17
CA GLY A 103 10.18 -1.95 -8.93
C GLY A 103 9.29 -1.56 -10.10
N ASN A 104 8.02 -1.27 -9.82
CA ASN A 104 7.06 -0.76 -10.78
C ASN A 104 6.16 0.30 -10.10
N ALA A 105 5.64 1.24 -10.89
CA ALA A 105 4.61 2.16 -10.45
C ALA A 105 3.32 1.45 -10.02
N THR A 106 3.02 0.31 -10.61
CA THR A 106 1.95 -0.61 -10.22
C THR A 106 2.42 -1.54 -9.09
N SER A 107 1.61 -1.70 -8.06
CA SER A 107 1.95 -2.57 -6.93
C SER A 107 1.91 -4.05 -7.27
N ARG A 108 2.86 -4.83 -6.72
CA ARG A 108 2.86 -6.30 -6.72
C ARG A 108 2.46 -6.88 -5.36
N ALA A 109 2.41 -6.08 -4.31
CA ALA A 109 1.78 -6.43 -3.05
C ALA A 109 0.34 -5.89 -3.00
N LEU A 110 -0.57 -6.68 -2.45
CA LEU A 110 -1.95 -6.26 -2.22
C LEU A 110 -2.02 -5.45 -0.92
N VAL A 111 -2.39 -4.18 -1.02
CA VAL A 111 -2.55 -3.30 0.14
C VAL A 111 -4.03 -3.15 0.46
N LEU A 112 -4.39 -3.47 1.69
CA LEU A 112 -5.77 -3.48 2.19
C LEU A 112 -5.91 -2.49 3.35
N LEU A 113 -7.00 -1.74 3.39
CA LEU A 113 -7.45 -0.98 4.56
C LEU A 113 -8.77 -1.57 5.04
N ASP A 114 -8.79 -2.15 6.25
CA ASP A 114 -9.94 -2.88 6.82
C ASP A 114 -10.50 -3.94 5.86
N GLY A 115 -9.62 -4.62 5.10
CA GLY A 115 -9.95 -5.63 4.10
C GLY A 115 -10.28 -5.10 2.69
N VAL A 116 -10.40 -3.77 2.50
CA VAL A 116 -10.67 -3.14 1.20
C VAL A 116 -9.35 -2.89 0.46
N PRO A 117 -9.16 -3.37 -0.79
CA PRO A 117 -8.02 -2.99 -1.61
C PRO A 117 -8.01 -1.49 -1.87
N ILE A 118 -6.87 -0.80 -1.64
CA ILE A 118 -6.79 0.66 -1.75
C ILE A 118 -6.10 1.15 -3.03
N ALA A 119 -5.52 0.25 -3.82
CA ALA A 119 -4.86 0.60 -5.07
C ALA A 119 -5.83 1.30 -6.04
N ASP A 120 -5.31 2.27 -6.79
CA ASP A 120 -6.06 2.94 -7.86
C ASP A 120 -6.54 1.93 -8.90
N PRO A 121 -7.85 1.92 -9.28
CA PRO A 121 -8.41 0.92 -10.19
C PRO A 121 -7.83 0.96 -11.61
N PHE A 122 -7.38 2.13 -12.09
CA PHE A 122 -6.81 2.29 -13.43
C PHE A 122 -5.30 2.05 -13.46
N PHE A 123 -4.55 2.64 -12.52
CA PHE A 123 -3.08 2.64 -12.51
C PHE A 123 -2.47 1.57 -11.60
N GLY A 124 -3.13 1.19 -10.51
CA GLY A 124 -2.62 0.22 -9.53
C GLY A 124 -1.58 0.78 -8.55
N TYR A 125 -1.42 2.10 -8.43
CA TYR A 125 -0.59 2.72 -7.40
C TYR A 125 -1.34 2.82 -6.05
N ILE A 126 -0.60 3.02 -4.96
CA ILE A 126 -1.16 3.20 -3.63
C ILE A 126 -1.22 4.69 -3.29
N PRO A 127 -2.41 5.26 -2.98
CA PRO A 127 -2.55 6.67 -2.60
C PRO A 127 -2.09 6.91 -1.16
N PHE A 128 -0.78 6.83 -0.88
CA PHE A 128 -0.24 7.00 0.48
C PHE A 128 -0.62 8.33 1.13
N GLY A 129 -0.78 9.40 0.35
CA GLY A 129 -1.26 10.68 0.87
C GLY A 129 -2.66 10.63 1.52
N ALA A 130 -3.49 9.62 1.19
CA ALA A 130 -4.79 9.40 1.81
C ALA A 130 -4.69 8.64 3.15
N LEU A 131 -3.55 7.99 3.43
CA LEU A 131 -3.35 7.12 4.58
C LEU A 131 -2.69 7.90 5.73
N ALA A 132 -3.46 8.25 6.73
CA ALA A 132 -2.96 8.93 7.91
C ALA A 132 -2.52 7.92 8.98
N THR A 133 -1.27 8.03 9.46
CA THR A 133 -0.68 7.13 10.48
C THR A 133 -1.49 7.08 11.76
N GLU A 134 -2.05 8.19 12.17
CA GLU A 134 -2.85 8.32 13.39
C GLU A 134 -4.17 7.56 13.37
N ARG A 135 -4.67 7.18 12.18
CA ARG A 135 -5.90 6.39 12.00
C ARG A 135 -5.72 4.90 12.23
N LEU A 136 -4.47 4.42 12.22
CA LEU A 136 -4.14 2.99 12.20
C LEU A 136 -3.89 2.46 13.61
N ALA A 137 -4.40 1.27 13.87
CA ALA A 137 -4.09 0.45 15.05
C ALA A 137 -2.83 -0.39 14.80
N SER A 138 -2.77 -1.02 13.65
CA SER A 138 -1.65 -1.89 13.27
C SER A 138 -1.46 -1.93 11.75
N ILE A 139 -0.32 -2.43 11.32
CA ILE A 139 -0.04 -2.81 9.95
C ILE A 139 0.55 -4.22 9.96
N ARG A 140 -0.10 -5.15 9.26
CA ARG A 140 0.43 -6.50 9.07
C ARG A 140 0.97 -6.64 7.66
N VAL A 141 2.21 -7.11 7.54
CA VAL A 141 2.85 -7.40 6.25
C VAL A 141 3.15 -8.88 6.17
N THR A 142 2.49 -9.58 5.26
CA THR A 142 2.78 -10.98 4.93
C THR A 142 3.57 -11.02 3.63
N ARG A 143 4.80 -11.53 3.68
CA ARG A 143 5.70 -11.66 2.54
C ARG A 143 5.51 -13.02 1.90
N GLY A 144 5.24 -13.09 0.59
CA GLY A 144 4.81 -14.33 -0.04
C GLY A 144 3.40 -14.76 0.40
N GLY A 145 3.20 -16.04 0.68
CA GLY A 145 1.92 -16.58 1.16
C GLY A 145 0.85 -16.78 0.10
N GLY A 146 1.10 -16.34 -1.14
CA GLY A 146 0.22 -16.54 -2.29
C GLY A 146 -1.12 -15.81 -2.22
N SER A 147 -1.96 -16.03 -3.22
CA SER A 147 -3.28 -15.39 -3.31
C SER A 147 -4.25 -15.85 -2.21
N GLY A 148 -4.32 -17.15 -1.91
CA GLY A 148 -5.12 -17.71 -0.83
C GLY A 148 -6.46 -17.00 -0.59
N PRO A 149 -6.78 -16.59 0.64
CA PRO A 149 -8.02 -15.88 0.96
C PRO A 149 -8.00 -14.38 0.59
N PHE A 150 -6.88 -13.87 0.10
CA PHE A 150 -6.71 -12.46 -0.25
C PHE A 150 -7.07 -12.16 -1.71
N GLY A 151 -6.96 -13.15 -2.58
CA GLY A 151 -7.30 -13.05 -3.99
C GLY A 151 -6.22 -12.48 -4.88
N ALA A 152 -6.60 -12.21 -6.12
CA ALA A 152 -5.71 -11.64 -7.13
C ALA A 152 -5.14 -10.29 -6.66
N GLY A 153 -3.85 -10.05 -6.97
CA GLY A 153 -3.09 -8.88 -6.50
C GLY A 153 -2.14 -9.19 -5.35
N ALA A 154 -2.36 -10.25 -4.57
CA ALA A 154 -1.42 -10.73 -3.55
C ALA A 154 -0.26 -11.53 -4.18
N LEU A 155 0.42 -10.96 -5.17
CA LEU A 155 1.54 -11.64 -5.86
C LEU A 155 2.75 -11.74 -4.94
N ALA A 156 3.28 -10.60 -4.51
CA ALA A 156 4.45 -10.53 -3.63
C ALA A 156 4.10 -10.72 -2.13
N GLY A 157 2.81 -10.64 -1.80
CA GLY A 157 2.29 -10.72 -0.45
C GLY A 157 1.19 -9.70 -0.18
N THR A 158 0.84 -9.51 1.09
CA THR A 158 -0.22 -8.59 1.54
C THR A 158 0.31 -7.58 2.53
N ILE A 159 -0.26 -6.39 2.51
CA ILE A 159 -0.09 -5.31 3.49
C ILE A 159 -1.48 -4.95 3.99
N GLU A 160 -1.80 -5.33 5.21
CA GLU A 160 -3.10 -5.12 5.84
C GLU A 160 -2.99 -3.98 6.84
N LEU A 161 -3.72 -2.90 6.59
CA LEU A 161 -3.82 -1.73 7.44
C LEU A 161 -5.12 -1.84 8.24
N GLU A 162 -5.03 -1.79 9.56
CA GLU A 162 -6.19 -1.88 10.45
C GLU A 162 -6.47 -0.54 11.10
N SER A 163 -7.71 -0.08 11.00
CA SER A 163 -8.13 1.18 11.58
C SER A 163 -8.27 1.08 13.09
N ALA A 164 -7.80 2.10 13.81
CA ALA A 164 -7.88 2.19 15.26
C ALA A 164 -9.32 2.34 15.78
N GLY A 165 -9.59 1.75 16.93
CA GLY A 165 -10.87 1.76 17.64
C GLY A 165 -10.81 2.52 18.97
N LEU A 166 -11.85 2.34 19.82
CA LEU A 166 -11.93 2.98 21.15
C LEU A 166 -10.91 2.45 22.16
N ASP A 167 -10.38 1.27 21.94
CA ASP A 167 -9.34 0.63 22.75
C ASP A 167 -7.99 1.31 22.62
N THR A 168 -7.76 1.93 21.45
CA THR A 168 -6.47 2.54 21.07
C THR A 168 -6.52 4.07 20.94
N LEU A 169 -7.71 4.65 20.71
CA LEU A 169 -7.89 6.09 20.50
C LEU A 169 -8.41 6.80 21.75
N ALA A 170 -7.78 7.92 22.10
CA ALA A 170 -8.39 8.86 23.02
C ALA A 170 -9.72 9.41 22.46
N PRO A 171 -10.66 9.84 23.33
CA PRO A 171 -11.93 10.41 22.89
C PRO A 171 -11.80 11.60 21.93
N PHE A 172 -10.71 12.34 22.01
CA PHE A 172 -10.32 13.39 21.09
C PHE A 172 -8.80 13.43 21.00
N GLY A 173 -8.27 13.42 19.79
CA GLY A 173 -6.86 13.59 19.48
C GLY A 173 -6.68 14.68 18.44
N ALA A 174 -5.62 15.47 18.55
CA ALA A 174 -5.24 16.45 17.54
C ALA A 174 -3.72 16.62 17.49
N SER A 175 -3.17 16.89 16.32
CA SER A 175 -1.77 17.26 16.16
C SER A 175 -1.60 18.41 15.19
N LEU A 176 -0.59 19.25 15.45
CA LEU A 176 -0.17 20.34 14.58
C LEU A 176 1.35 20.41 14.61
N LEU A 177 1.98 20.15 13.47
CA LEU A 177 3.43 20.22 13.32
C LEU A 177 3.80 21.14 12.17
N ALA A 178 4.96 21.77 12.25
CA ALA A 178 5.57 22.54 11.18
C ALA A 178 7.04 22.16 11.05
N ASN A 179 7.61 22.33 9.85
CA ASN A 179 9.02 22.04 9.60
C ASN A 179 9.82 23.30 9.23
N ASP A 180 11.13 23.14 9.19
CA ASP A 180 12.10 24.17 8.83
C ASP A 180 12.03 24.68 7.37
N ARG A 181 11.14 24.10 6.55
CA ARG A 181 10.90 24.48 5.14
C ARG A 181 9.51 25.05 4.89
N GLY A 182 8.76 25.35 5.96
CA GLY A 182 7.41 25.91 5.87
C GLY A 182 6.32 24.89 5.51
N ALA A 183 6.57 23.60 5.75
CA ALA A 183 5.50 22.59 5.70
C ALA A 183 4.68 22.61 7.00
N THR A 184 3.42 22.22 6.88
CA THR A 184 2.47 22.07 7.98
C THR A 184 1.76 20.75 7.86
N GLU A 185 1.69 20.00 8.95
CA GLU A 185 0.85 18.82 9.13
C GLU A 185 -0.16 19.11 10.25
N ALA A 186 -1.44 18.91 9.97
CA ALA A 186 -2.52 19.03 10.94
C ALA A 186 -3.43 17.82 10.88
N SER A 187 -3.76 17.24 12.03
CA SER A 187 -4.74 16.15 12.12
C SER A 187 -5.65 16.29 13.32
N ALA A 188 -6.86 15.72 13.21
CA ALA A 188 -7.80 15.61 14.32
C ALA A 188 -8.56 14.29 14.21
N ILE A 189 -8.80 13.67 15.38
CA ILE A 189 -9.56 12.42 15.53
C ILE A 189 -10.58 12.61 16.65
N LEU A 190 -11.81 12.20 16.40
CA LEU A 190 -12.88 12.14 17.37
C LEU A 190 -13.39 10.69 17.43
N ALA A 191 -13.19 10.04 18.56
CA ALA A 191 -13.65 8.68 18.81
C ALA A 191 -14.68 8.70 19.97
N ARG A 192 -15.87 8.17 19.75
CA ARG A 192 -16.96 8.20 20.73
C ARG A 192 -17.73 6.89 20.76
N PRO A 193 -18.11 6.41 21.95
CA PRO A 193 -19.12 5.37 22.08
C PRO A 193 -20.44 5.85 21.45
N LEU A 194 -21.14 4.94 20.78
CA LEU A 194 -22.43 5.18 20.16
C LEU A 194 -23.36 4.00 20.48
N GLY A 195 -24.12 4.11 21.56
CA GLY A 195 -24.89 2.98 22.11
C GLY A 195 -23.96 1.84 22.56
N ALA A 196 -24.20 0.63 22.04
CA ALA A 196 -23.33 -0.54 22.27
C ALA A 196 -22.15 -0.64 21.27
N GLY A 197 -22.04 0.30 20.35
CA GLY A 197 -20.96 0.38 19.37
C GLY A 197 -20.15 1.67 19.52
N PHE A 198 -19.51 2.11 18.43
CA PHE A 198 -18.73 3.34 18.41
C PHE A 198 -18.68 3.99 17.03
N ALA A 199 -18.27 5.25 17.01
CA ALA A 199 -17.94 5.98 15.79
C ALA A 199 -16.59 6.70 15.93
N VAL A 200 -15.84 6.76 14.84
CA VAL A 200 -14.58 7.51 14.70
C VAL A 200 -14.69 8.41 13.48
N ALA A 201 -14.42 9.70 13.66
CA ALA A 201 -14.28 10.65 12.58
C ALA A 201 -12.85 11.22 12.62
N SER A 202 -12.20 11.35 11.48
CA SER A 202 -10.85 11.91 11.42
C SER A 202 -10.64 12.76 10.18
N ALA A 203 -9.74 13.75 10.31
CA ALA A 203 -9.27 14.58 9.22
C ALA A 203 -7.76 14.78 9.34
N ARG A 204 -7.08 14.84 8.20
CA ARG A 204 -5.66 15.20 8.09
C ARG A 204 -5.47 16.18 6.93
N TRP A 205 -4.59 17.15 7.12
CA TRP A 205 -4.17 18.11 6.12
C TRP A 205 -2.68 18.31 6.18
N ASP A 206 -2.02 18.16 5.03
CA ASP A 206 -0.59 18.29 4.85
C ASP A 206 -0.31 19.27 3.72
N ARG A 207 0.52 20.29 3.97
CA ARG A 207 0.88 21.29 2.97
C ARG A 207 2.35 21.65 3.05
N SER A 208 3.02 21.81 1.91
CA SER A 208 4.41 22.27 1.86
C SER A 208 4.75 23.03 0.60
N GLN A 209 5.67 23.98 0.73
CA GLN A 209 6.40 24.54 -0.41
C GLN A 209 7.49 23.59 -0.92
N GLY A 210 7.78 22.52 -0.19
CA GLY A 210 8.68 21.44 -0.56
C GLY A 210 10.14 21.84 -0.71
N PHE A 211 10.86 21.00 -1.44
CA PHE A 211 12.28 21.16 -1.75
C PHE A 211 12.51 20.90 -3.25
N PHE A 212 13.68 21.25 -3.74
CA PHE A 212 14.05 20.92 -5.11
C PHE A 212 14.47 19.46 -5.20
N THR A 213 13.72 18.66 -5.98
CA THR A 213 14.13 17.31 -6.34
C THR A 213 15.24 17.30 -7.40
N THR A 214 15.40 18.38 -8.15
CA THR A 214 16.46 18.54 -9.14
C THR A 214 17.76 19.02 -8.48
N PRO A 215 18.92 18.34 -8.69
CA PRO A 215 20.22 18.79 -8.22
C PRO A 215 20.53 20.22 -8.65
N GLU A 216 21.35 20.92 -7.87
CA GLU A 216 21.63 22.34 -8.08
C GLU A 216 22.24 22.65 -9.45
N ASP A 217 23.15 21.81 -9.90
CA ASP A 217 23.84 21.90 -11.20
C ASP A 217 22.94 21.61 -12.42
N GLN A 218 21.76 21.01 -12.19
CA GLN A 218 20.77 20.70 -13.22
C GLN A 218 19.57 21.66 -13.20
N ARG A 219 19.54 22.63 -12.28
CA ARG A 219 18.43 23.57 -12.18
C ARG A 219 18.44 24.60 -13.30
N VAL A 220 17.25 24.91 -13.76
CA VAL A 220 16.96 25.94 -14.76
C VAL A 220 15.93 26.93 -14.21
N PRO A 221 15.70 28.11 -14.83
CA PRO A 221 14.69 29.07 -14.31
C PRO A 221 13.27 28.50 -14.15
N ALA A 222 12.92 27.46 -14.92
CA ALA A 222 11.64 26.77 -14.83
C ALA A 222 11.60 25.67 -13.76
N THR A 223 12.70 25.41 -13.04
CA THR A 223 12.73 24.36 -12.01
C THR A 223 11.88 24.75 -10.81
N ALA A 224 10.93 23.90 -10.47
CA ALA A 224 10.04 24.05 -9.32
C ALA A 224 10.49 23.18 -8.13
N ARG A 225 10.05 23.58 -6.94
CA ARG A 225 10.10 22.73 -5.75
C ARG A 225 8.98 21.68 -5.82
N ALA A 226 9.17 20.56 -5.14
CA ALA A 226 8.13 19.54 -4.93
C ALA A 226 7.09 20.07 -3.93
N ARG A 227 6.18 20.91 -4.42
CA ARG A 227 5.08 21.47 -3.61
C ARG A 227 3.94 20.47 -3.53
N TYR A 228 3.26 20.45 -2.40
CA TYR A 228 2.04 19.66 -2.24
C TYR A 228 1.03 20.34 -1.30
N ASP A 229 -0.24 20.02 -1.52
CA ASP A 229 -1.38 20.36 -0.67
C ASP A 229 -2.32 19.14 -0.72
N SER A 230 -2.43 18.42 0.39
CA SER A 230 -3.14 17.16 0.47
C SER A 230 -4.03 17.14 1.70
N TRP A 231 -5.25 16.65 1.58
CA TRP A 231 -6.11 16.40 2.71
C TRP A 231 -6.83 15.07 2.57
N SER A 232 -7.19 14.48 3.70
CA SER A 232 -8.02 13.29 3.75
C SER A 232 -8.94 13.31 4.96
N GLY A 233 -10.15 12.75 4.80
CA GLY A 233 -11.14 12.60 5.85
C GLY A 233 -11.67 11.18 5.90
N SER A 234 -11.88 10.63 7.09
CA SER A 234 -12.51 9.31 7.23
C SER A 234 -13.61 9.32 8.28
N LEU A 235 -14.57 8.44 8.07
CA LEU A 235 -15.66 8.17 9.00
C LEU A 235 -15.80 6.67 9.14
N ARG A 236 -15.82 6.16 10.37
CA ARG A 236 -15.97 4.75 10.72
C ARG A 236 -17.07 4.60 11.76
N GLY A 237 -17.97 3.65 11.56
CA GLY A 237 -18.98 3.27 12.52
C GLY A 237 -18.96 1.77 12.73
N VAL A 238 -19.06 1.34 13.99
CA VAL A 238 -19.09 -0.09 14.36
C VAL A 238 -20.24 -0.30 15.33
N ALA A 239 -21.09 -1.29 15.05
CA ALA A 239 -22.25 -1.58 15.87
C ALA A 239 -22.53 -3.08 15.95
N PRO A 240 -22.97 -3.60 17.12
CA PRO A 240 -23.42 -4.98 17.23
C PRO A 240 -24.79 -5.18 16.56
N ILE A 241 -24.95 -6.34 15.91
CA ILE A 241 -26.22 -6.85 15.41
C ILE A 241 -26.53 -8.15 16.16
N GLY A 242 -27.44 -8.10 17.12
CA GLY A 242 -27.70 -9.24 18.00
C GLY A 242 -26.53 -9.51 18.94
N THR A 243 -26.21 -10.80 19.17
CA THR A 243 -25.23 -11.23 20.19
C THR A 243 -23.91 -11.76 19.64
N SER A 244 -23.75 -11.89 18.31
CA SER A 244 -22.57 -12.53 17.71
C SER A 244 -22.15 -11.92 16.39
N VAL A 245 -22.84 -10.88 15.90
CA VAL A 245 -22.53 -10.22 14.63
C VAL A 245 -22.20 -8.76 14.87
N GLU A 246 -21.19 -8.27 14.19
CA GLU A 246 -20.75 -6.89 14.18
C GLU A 246 -20.91 -6.31 12.78
N LEU A 247 -21.52 -5.13 12.67
CA LEU A 247 -21.55 -4.32 11.45
C LEU A 247 -20.49 -3.24 11.54
N GLN A 248 -19.68 -3.13 10.53
CA GLN A 248 -18.70 -2.07 10.33
C GLN A 248 -19.03 -1.30 9.05
N ALA A 249 -19.02 0.02 9.12
CA ALA A 249 -19.21 0.91 7.98
C ALA A 249 -18.06 1.92 7.93
N ASN A 250 -17.38 2.03 6.79
CA ASN A 250 -16.24 2.92 6.62
C ASN A 250 -16.43 3.80 5.39
N ALA A 251 -15.97 5.06 5.49
CA ALA A 251 -15.84 5.99 4.37
C ALA A 251 -14.50 6.71 4.47
N LEU A 252 -13.84 6.91 3.32
CA LEU A 252 -12.60 7.67 3.17
C LEU A 252 -12.75 8.60 1.98
N VAL A 253 -12.35 9.87 2.13
CA VAL A 253 -12.28 10.84 1.03
C VAL A 253 -10.93 11.54 1.08
N PHE A 254 -10.37 11.88 -0.09
CA PHE A 254 -9.10 12.59 -0.16
C PHE A 254 -8.96 13.41 -1.45
N ASP A 255 -8.11 14.43 -1.38
CA ASP A 255 -7.62 15.22 -2.52
C ASP A 255 -6.15 15.54 -2.29
N ASP A 256 -5.32 15.31 -3.29
CA ASP A 256 -3.87 15.48 -3.27
C ASP A 256 -3.45 16.25 -4.52
N ARG A 257 -2.78 17.39 -4.34
CA ARG A 257 -2.33 18.26 -5.41
C ARG A 257 -0.85 18.53 -5.29
N ARG A 258 -0.12 18.44 -6.40
CA ARG A 258 1.35 18.56 -6.42
C ARG A 258 1.84 19.32 -7.63
N THR A 259 3.01 19.96 -7.47
CA THR A 259 3.85 20.45 -8.57
C THR A 259 5.21 19.81 -8.39
N LEU A 260 5.74 19.15 -9.41
CA LEU A 260 7.00 18.42 -9.32
C LEU A 260 7.95 18.83 -10.44
N ARG A 261 9.21 19.10 -10.09
CA ARG A 261 10.33 19.31 -11.01
C ARG A 261 10.28 20.62 -11.81
N PHE A 262 9.17 20.96 -12.50
CA PHE A 262 9.04 22.17 -13.29
C PHE A 262 7.78 22.93 -12.92
N GLU A 263 7.80 24.27 -13.06
CA GLU A 263 6.60 25.08 -12.92
C GLU A 263 5.56 24.65 -13.97
N GLY A 264 4.33 24.49 -13.52
CA GLY A 264 3.21 23.98 -14.33
C GLY A 264 3.17 22.46 -14.51
N ALA A 265 4.14 21.71 -13.99
CA ALA A 265 4.05 20.25 -13.94
C ALA A 265 3.16 19.82 -12.76
N ASP A 266 1.89 20.20 -12.85
CA ASP A 266 0.90 19.98 -11.82
C ASP A 266 0.23 18.61 -11.97
N SER A 267 0.01 17.94 -10.85
CA SER A 267 -0.74 16.68 -10.80
C SER A 267 -1.72 16.70 -9.65
N SER A 268 -2.84 15.98 -9.81
CA SER A 268 -3.79 15.77 -8.74
C SER A 268 -4.26 14.31 -8.70
N ALA A 269 -4.58 13.85 -7.50
CA ALA A 269 -5.22 12.56 -7.27
C ALA A 269 -6.32 12.76 -6.23
N SER A 270 -7.54 12.38 -6.54
CA SER A 270 -8.66 12.45 -5.61
C SER A 270 -9.44 11.15 -5.58
N GLY A 271 -10.16 10.91 -4.50
CA GLY A 271 -10.96 9.69 -4.40
C GLY A 271 -11.91 9.67 -3.22
N ALA A 272 -12.86 8.73 -3.32
CA ALA A 272 -13.78 8.38 -2.25
C ALA A 272 -13.96 6.86 -2.21
N ASP A 273 -13.93 6.31 -1.00
CA ASP A 273 -14.17 4.90 -0.70
C ASP A 273 -15.33 4.77 0.27
N ALA A 274 -16.15 3.75 0.08
CA ALA A 274 -17.16 3.33 1.03
C ALA A 274 -17.16 1.81 1.16
N SER A 275 -17.31 1.29 2.38
CA SER A 275 -17.42 -0.14 2.62
C SER A 275 -18.41 -0.47 3.73
N LEU A 276 -18.99 -1.66 3.63
CA LEU A 276 -19.79 -2.31 4.66
C LEU A 276 -19.23 -3.70 4.90
N ARG A 277 -19.04 -4.07 6.16
CA ARG A 277 -18.54 -5.37 6.59
C ARG A 277 -19.40 -5.94 7.71
N LEU A 278 -19.71 -7.21 7.63
CA LEU A 278 -20.37 -7.98 8.66
C LEU A 278 -19.39 -9.06 9.17
N VAL A 279 -19.11 -9.06 10.46
CA VAL A 279 -18.23 -10.04 11.09
C VAL A 279 -19.03 -10.84 12.10
N GLY A 280 -19.18 -12.13 11.86
CA GLY A 280 -19.84 -13.07 12.76
C GLY A 280 -18.83 -13.89 13.55
N ARG A 281 -18.96 -13.88 14.89
CA ARG A 281 -18.03 -14.56 15.82
C ARG A 281 -18.72 -15.70 16.61
N GLY A 282 -19.74 -16.32 16.00
CA GLY A 282 -20.45 -17.46 16.59
C GLY A 282 -19.76 -18.80 16.28
N GLU A 283 -20.51 -19.90 16.40
CA GLU A 283 -20.04 -21.25 16.02
C GLU A 283 -19.62 -21.32 14.53
N TRP A 284 -20.38 -20.66 13.67
CA TRP A 284 -20.01 -20.34 12.31
C TRP A 284 -19.46 -18.91 12.29
N GLN A 285 -18.14 -18.80 12.14
CA GLN A 285 -17.52 -17.50 11.95
C GLN A 285 -17.66 -17.10 10.48
N PHE A 286 -17.97 -15.84 10.22
CA PHE A 286 -18.00 -15.32 8.85
C PHE A 286 -17.56 -13.88 8.77
N ASP A 287 -17.04 -13.52 7.61
CA ASP A 287 -16.62 -12.17 7.23
C ASP A 287 -17.19 -11.86 5.85
N ALA A 288 -18.13 -10.94 5.79
CA ALA A 288 -18.79 -10.50 4.56
C ALA A 288 -18.52 -9.01 4.34
N LEU A 289 -17.79 -8.68 3.27
CA LEU A 289 -17.38 -7.31 2.91
C LEU A 289 -17.93 -6.94 1.55
N ALA A 290 -18.40 -5.69 1.41
CA ALA A 290 -18.70 -5.06 0.13
C ALA A 290 -18.11 -3.64 0.12
N TYR A 291 -17.58 -3.19 -1.03
CA TYR A 291 -16.98 -1.86 -1.16
C TYR A 291 -17.17 -1.24 -2.54
N LEU A 292 -17.09 0.07 -2.57
CA LEU A 292 -17.07 0.91 -3.77
C LEU A 292 -15.96 1.95 -3.63
N GLN A 293 -15.22 2.19 -4.72
CA GLN A 293 -14.16 3.18 -4.80
C GLN A 293 -14.33 4.03 -6.05
N THR A 294 -14.11 5.31 -5.93
CA THR A 294 -14.01 6.23 -7.08
C THR A 294 -12.68 6.97 -7.01
N ARG A 295 -12.03 7.15 -8.15
CA ARG A 295 -10.76 7.86 -8.28
C ARG A 295 -10.83 8.80 -9.47
N ASP A 296 -10.06 9.87 -9.38
CA ASP A 296 -9.73 10.71 -10.52
C ASP A 296 -8.27 11.17 -10.41
N PHE A 297 -7.56 11.10 -11.52
CA PHE A 297 -6.15 11.51 -11.61
C PHE A 297 -5.95 12.45 -12.79
N SER A 298 -5.22 13.54 -12.56
CA SER A 298 -4.76 14.45 -13.61
C SER A 298 -3.25 14.71 -13.51
N ASN A 299 -2.62 15.05 -14.64
CA ASN A 299 -1.19 15.32 -14.67
C ASN A 299 -0.80 16.14 -15.91
N VAL A 300 -0.03 17.20 -15.71
CA VAL A 300 0.56 18.01 -16.79
C VAL A 300 2.04 17.64 -16.93
N VAL A 301 2.45 17.22 -18.11
CA VAL A 301 3.85 16.94 -18.43
C VAL A 301 4.48 18.15 -19.13
N ILE A 302 5.56 18.64 -18.54
CA ILE A 302 6.33 19.76 -19.06
C ILE A 302 7.54 19.24 -19.84
N SER A 303 7.80 19.80 -21.02
CA SER A 303 8.99 19.52 -21.82
C SER A 303 10.26 19.83 -21.04
N SER A 304 11.18 18.88 -20.92
CA SER A 304 12.47 19.07 -20.24
C SER A 304 13.45 19.99 -20.99
N THR A 305 13.15 20.34 -22.25
CA THR A 305 14.02 21.18 -23.09
C THR A 305 13.45 22.56 -23.38
N ARG A 306 12.10 22.70 -23.40
CA ARG A 306 11.42 23.95 -23.72
C ARG A 306 10.61 24.53 -22.56
N PHE A 307 10.39 23.73 -21.51
CA PHE A 307 9.68 24.12 -20.29
C PHE A 307 8.25 24.61 -20.52
N VAL A 308 7.57 24.01 -21.50
CA VAL A 308 6.16 24.24 -21.83
C VAL A 308 5.39 22.92 -21.77
N PRO A 309 4.06 22.95 -21.57
CA PRO A 309 3.23 21.73 -21.58
C PRO A 309 3.36 20.98 -22.91
N VAL A 310 3.53 19.65 -22.82
CA VAL A 310 3.55 18.72 -23.96
C VAL A 310 2.48 17.64 -23.86
N LEU A 311 1.93 17.44 -22.67
CA LEU A 311 0.80 16.56 -22.42
C LEU A 311 -0.02 17.12 -21.26
N ASP A 312 -1.33 17.18 -21.43
CA ASP A 312 -2.30 17.40 -20.38
C ASP A 312 -3.20 16.16 -20.27
N GLN A 313 -2.93 15.35 -19.26
CA GLN A 313 -3.81 14.27 -18.84
C GLN A 313 -4.88 14.90 -17.95
N ARG A 314 -5.98 15.36 -18.56
CA ARG A 314 -6.98 16.22 -17.94
C ARG A 314 -7.72 15.52 -16.80
N ASP A 315 -8.10 14.26 -17.04
CA ASP A 315 -8.82 13.44 -16.08
C ASP A 315 -8.61 11.94 -16.38
N THR A 316 -8.70 11.13 -15.35
CA THR A 316 -8.71 9.67 -15.44
C THR A 316 -9.69 9.11 -14.42
N PRO A 317 -11.01 9.33 -14.63
CA PRO A 317 -12.00 8.75 -13.75
C PRO A 317 -11.95 7.23 -13.78
N SER A 318 -11.94 6.63 -12.61
CA SER A 318 -11.97 5.19 -12.46
C SER A 318 -12.83 4.76 -11.27
N THR A 319 -13.38 3.56 -11.36
CA THR A 319 -14.24 2.95 -10.36
C THR A 319 -13.77 1.55 -10.05
N GLY A 320 -13.61 1.26 -8.76
CA GLY A 320 -13.41 -0.08 -8.22
C GLY A 320 -14.60 -0.51 -7.39
N LEU A 321 -15.09 -1.71 -7.60
CA LEU A 321 -16.11 -2.30 -6.74
C LEU A 321 -15.76 -3.76 -6.46
N GLY A 322 -16.20 -4.25 -5.31
CA GLY A 322 -16.01 -5.65 -5.00
C GLY A 322 -16.64 -6.07 -3.68
N GLY A 323 -16.42 -7.33 -3.38
CA GLY A 323 -16.87 -7.92 -2.15
C GLY A 323 -16.16 -9.24 -1.88
N LYS A 324 -16.23 -9.68 -0.65
CA LYS A 324 -15.70 -10.95 -0.16
C LYS A 324 -16.70 -11.57 0.81
N LEU A 325 -16.84 -12.86 0.75
CA LEU A 325 -17.49 -13.68 1.76
C LEU A 325 -16.54 -14.80 2.17
N GLU A 326 -16.26 -14.89 3.44
CA GLU A 326 -15.47 -15.96 4.05
C GLU A 326 -16.29 -16.58 5.18
N VAL A 327 -16.26 -17.88 5.27
CA VAL A 327 -16.88 -18.66 6.36
C VAL A 327 -15.83 -19.60 6.94
N ARG A 328 -15.76 -19.64 8.26
CA ARG A 328 -14.86 -20.53 9.02
C ARG A 328 -15.64 -21.39 9.99
N ARG A 329 -15.24 -22.63 10.10
CA ARG A 329 -15.81 -23.55 11.08
C ARG A 329 -14.78 -24.53 11.61
N PRO A 330 -14.62 -24.67 12.93
CA PRO A 330 -13.99 -25.85 13.52
C PRO A 330 -14.84 -27.09 13.21
N VAL A 331 -14.25 -28.10 12.57
CA VAL A 331 -14.98 -29.31 12.16
C VAL A 331 -14.62 -30.54 13.00
N GLY A 332 -13.87 -30.35 14.10
CA GLY A 332 -13.40 -31.40 15.01
C GLY A 332 -12.04 -31.98 14.61
N GLY A 333 -11.44 -32.77 15.46
CA GLY A 333 -10.13 -33.38 15.20
C GLY A 333 -8.96 -32.41 15.00
N GLY A 334 -9.10 -31.15 15.47
CA GLY A 334 -8.10 -30.11 15.29
C GLY A 334 -8.19 -29.37 13.96
N HIS A 335 -9.20 -29.63 13.11
CA HIS A 335 -9.38 -28.99 11.81
C HIS A 335 -10.19 -27.70 11.92
N THR A 336 -9.76 -26.67 11.20
CA THR A 336 -10.48 -25.42 10.98
C THR A 336 -10.65 -25.21 9.48
N LEU A 337 -11.84 -25.52 8.98
CA LEU A 337 -12.17 -25.36 7.57
C LEU A 337 -12.54 -23.90 7.28
N ARG A 338 -12.00 -23.37 6.19
CA ARG A 338 -12.19 -22.02 5.67
C ARG A 338 -12.62 -22.08 4.21
N LEU A 339 -13.75 -21.46 3.92
CA LEU A 339 -14.32 -21.39 2.57
C LEU A 339 -14.59 -19.94 2.23
N GLY A 340 -14.42 -19.55 0.99
CA GLY A 340 -14.77 -18.19 0.61
C GLY A 340 -14.84 -17.95 -0.88
N ALA A 341 -15.43 -16.79 -1.18
CA ALA A 341 -15.54 -16.23 -2.52
C ALA A 341 -15.25 -14.74 -2.47
N ASP A 342 -14.63 -14.21 -3.48
CA ASP A 342 -14.48 -12.76 -3.67
C ASP A 342 -14.67 -12.38 -5.13
N PHE A 343 -15.10 -11.14 -5.32
CA PHE A 343 -15.27 -10.52 -6.62
C PHE A 343 -14.69 -9.12 -6.59
N ARG A 344 -13.97 -8.75 -7.66
CA ARG A 344 -13.44 -7.41 -7.88
C ARG A 344 -13.67 -6.99 -9.33
N ARG A 345 -14.04 -5.74 -9.53
CA ARG A 345 -14.12 -5.10 -10.83
C ARG A 345 -13.47 -3.74 -10.77
N ALA A 346 -12.64 -3.44 -11.76
CA ALA A 346 -12.07 -2.14 -12.01
C ALA A 346 -12.45 -1.69 -13.42
N GLU A 347 -12.86 -0.42 -13.57
CA GLU A 347 -13.08 0.21 -14.87
C GLU A 347 -12.62 1.66 -14.82
N GLY A 348 -12.22 2.19 -15.97
CA GLY A 348 -11.81 3.59 -16.06
C GLY A 348 -11.46 4.01 -17.46
N GLU A 349 -11.41 5.33 -17.63
CA GLU A 349 -11.07 5.97 -18.89
C GLU A 349 -10.16 7.17 -18.67
N LEU A 350 -9.07 7.20 -19.39
CA LEU A 350 -8.11 8.29 -19.42
C LEU A 350 -8.40 9.20 -20.62
N GLN A 351 -8.29 10.52 -20.41
CA GLN A 351 -8.41 11.56 -21.44
C GLN A 351 -7.18 12.45 -21.44
N GLU A 352 -6.48 12.53 -22.58
CA GLU A 352 -5.24 13.30 -22.74
C GLU A 352 -5.27 14.20 -23.97
N ASP A 353 -4.72 15.41 -23.83
CA ASP A 353 -4.38 16.30 -24.93
C ASP A 353 -2.84 16.40 -25.05
N ALA A 354 -2.30 16.02 -26.20
CA ALA A 354 -0.87 16.20 -26.51
C ALA A 354 -0.65 17.52 -27.26
N PHE A 355 0.45 18.20 -26.93
CA PHE A 355 0.78 19.53 -27.48
C PHE A 355 2.13 19.53 -28.19
N SER A 356 2.23 20.38 -29.21
CA SER A 356 3.51 20.72 -29.79
C SER A 356 4.31 21.63 -28.87
N ALA A 357 5.48 21.22 -28.45
CA ALA A 357 6.40 22.05 -27.66
C ALA A 357 6.89 23.32 -28.43
N PHE A 358 6.64 23.41 -29.73
CA PHE A 358 7.05 24.54 -30.59
C PHE A 358 5.95 25.57 -30.78
N THR A 359 4.70 25.14 -30.95
CA THR A 359 3.58 26.03 -31.28
C THR A 359 2.57 26.17 -30.15
N GLY A 360 2.60 25.26 -29.13
CA GLY A 360 1.60 25.19 -28.08
C GLY A 360 0.24 24.65 -28.55
N ASN A 361 0.10 24.29 -29.82
CA ASN A 361 -1.15 23.76 -30.34
C ASN A 361 -1.33 22.29 -29.97
N VAL A 362 -2.58 21.89 -29.79
CA VAL A 362 -2.95 20.46 -29.64
C VAL A 362 -2.53 19.70 -30.91
N THR A 363 -1.82 18.62 -30.76
CA THR A 363 -1.41 17.72 -31.83
C THR A 363 -2.28 16.49 -31.90
N GLU A 364 -2.70 15.97 -30.74
CA GLU A 364 -3.56 14.79 -30.62
C GLU A 364 -4.46 14.89 -29.40
N ARG A 365 -5.64 14.28 -29.50
CA ARG A 365 -6.53 13.97 -28.37
C ARG A 365 -6.63 12.46 -28.24
N ARG A 366 -6.29 11.98 -27.06
CA ARG A 366 -6.18 10.55 -26.78
C ARG A 366 -7.18 10.13 -25.72
N ARG A 367 -7.75 8.94 -25.91
CA ARG A 367 -8.59 8.25 -24.92
C ARG A 367 -8.14 6.81 -24.81
N ALA A 368 -8.04 6.31 -23.60
CA ALA A 368 -7.74 4.91 -23.32
C ALA A 368 -8.60 4.43 -22.16
N GLY A 369 -9.22 3.28 -22.28
CA GLY A 369 -10.08 2.79 -21.21
C GLY A 369 -10.49 1.35 -21.38
N GLY A 370 -11.14 0.79 -20.36
CA GLY A 370 -11.60 -0.58 -20.35
C GLY A 370 -12.04 -1.04 -18.98
N SER A 371 -12.22 -2.35 -18.84
CA SER A 371 -12.55 -2.97 -17.56
C SER A 371 -11.78 -4.25 -17.32
N THR A 372 -11.51 -4.55 -16.04
CA THR A 372 -11.02 -5.84 -15.57
C THR A 372 -11.93 -6.35 -14.47
N SER A 373 -12.15 -7.66 -14.38
CA SER A 373 -12.81 -8.28 -13.24
C SER A 373 -12.19 -9.61 -12.89
N ASP A 374 -12.26 -9.95 -11.62
CA ASP A 374 -11.80 -11.20 -11.04
C ASP A 374 -12.88 -11.79 -10.12
N LEU A 375 -13.15 -13.07 -10.27
CA LEU A 375 -14.01 -13.87 -9.39
C LEU A 375 -13.21 -15.04 -8.88
N GLY A 376 -12.94 -15.06 -7.57
CA GLY A 376 -12.18 -16.10 -6.90
C GLY A 376 -13.04 -16.96 -5.98
N LEU A 377 -12.73 -18.25 -5.94
CA LEU A 377 -13.29 -19.22 -5.00
C LEU A 377 -12.14 -19.92 -4.31
N PHE A 378 -12.18 -20.05 -2.98
CA PHE A 378 -11.12 -20.73 -2.25
C PHE A 378 -11.64 -21.68 -1.16
N VAL A 379 -10.83 -22.67 -0.86
CA VAL A 379 -10.96 -23.57 0.28
C VAL A 379 -9.60 -23.74 0.94
N GLU A 380 -9.57 -23.72 2.27
CA GLU A 380 -8.37 -23.92 3.07
C GLU A 380 -8.73 -24.68 4.34
N ASP A 381 -7.84 -25.54 4.78
CA ASP A 381 -7.96 -26.28 6.04
C ASP A 381 -6.69 -26.13 6.87
N ASP A 382 -6.86 -25.74 8.13
CA ASP A 382 -5.80 -25.70 9.13
C ASP A 382 -5.99 -26.90 10.07
N TRP A 383 -4.96 -27.70 10.22
CA TRP A 383 -4.95 -28.88 11.07
C TRP A 383 -3.96 -28.72 12.22
N SER A 384 -4.50 -28.56 13.44
CA SER A 384 -3.73 -28.46 14.69
C SER A 384 -3.45 -29.85 15.28
N LEU A 385 -2.18 -30.19 15.37
CA LEU A 385 -1.65 -31.47 15.84
C LEU A 385 -0.73 -31.27 17.06
N GLY A 386 -1.28 -30.83 18.18
CA GLY A 386 -0.48 -30.40 19.33
C GLY A 386 0.43 -29.22 18.98
N GLU A 387 1.75 -29.43 19.06
CA GLU A 387 2.76 -28.41 18.76
C GLU A 387 2.98 -28.16 17.26
N LEU A 388 2.36 -28.94 16.38
CA LEU A 388 2.45 -28.81 14.93
C LEU A 388 1.12 -28.33 14.37
N VAL A 389 1.15 -27.28 13.55
CA VAL A 389 0.02 -26.84 12.74
C VAL A 389 0.38 -26.97 11.28
N LEU A 390 -0.48 -27.61 10.52
CA LEU A 390 -0.39 -27.74 9.06
C LEU A 390 -1.51 -26.94 8.40
N THR A 391 -1.27 -26.42 7.22
CA THR A 391 -2.30 -25.78 6.41
C THR A 391 -2.17 -26.17 4.96
N GLY A 392 -3.30 -26.23 4.25
CA GLY A 392 -3.35 -26.41 2.81
C GLY A 392 -4.59 -25.74 2.22
N GLY A 393 -4.40 -25.01 1.15
CA GLY A 393 -5.46 -24.27 0.48
C GLY A 393 -5.36 -24.32 -1.03
N LEU A 394 -6.51 -24.28 -1.68
CA LEU A 394 -6.68 -24.20 -3.13
C LEU A 394 -7.58 -23.01 -3.46
N ARG A 395 -7.29 -22.34 -4.56
CA ARG A 395 -8.08 -21.23 -5.08
C ARG A 395 -8.16 -21.31 -6.60
N ALA A 396 -9.33 -20.98 -7.14
CA ALA A 396 -9.55 -20.81 -8.57
C ALA A 396 -10.05 -19.39 -8.85
N ASP A 397 -9.39 -18.70 -9.76
CA ASP A 397 -9.72 -17.34 -10.19
C ASP A 397 -10.16 -17.35 -11.65
N ARG A 398 -11.29 -16.69 -11.92
CA ARG A 398 -11.76 -16.39 -13.25
C ARG A 398 -11.58 -14.90 -13.52
N THR A 399 -10.60 -14.56 -14.36
CA THR A 399 -10.30 -13.18 -14.72
C THR A 399 -10.89 -12.82 -16.07
N VAL A 400 -11.39 -11.59 -16.21
CA VAL A 400 -11.93 -11.05 -17.46
C VAL A 400 -11.31 -9.68 -17.71
N ILE A 401 -10.74 -9.50 -18.91
CA ILE A 401 -10.32 -8.21 -19.44
C ILE A 401 -11.27 -7.90 -20.60
N GLY A 402 -11.96 -6.76 -20.55
CA GLY A 402 -12.98 -6.42 -21.53
C GLY A 402 -13.08 -4.92 -21.80
N ASP A 403 -13.78 -4.60 -22.86
CA ASP A 403 -14.10 -3.23 -23.28
C ASP A 403 -12.87 -2.33 -23.45
N GLY A 404 -11.70 -2.94 -23.75
CA GLY A 404 -10.43 -2.26 -23.85
C GLY A 404 -10.30 -1.48 -25.16
N PHE A 405 -9.91 -0.20 -25.07
CA PHE A 405 -9.65 0.62 -26.24
C PHE A 405 -8.54 1.65 -25.99
N TYR A 406 -7.87 2.05 -27.08
CA TYR A 406 -7.06 3.25 -27.19
C TYR A 406 -7.38 3.96 -28.50
N VAL A 407 -7.67 5.23 -28.47
CA VAL A 407 -7.98 6.04 -29.66
C VAL A 407 -7.25 7.38 -29.59
N ALA A 408 -6.41 7.67 -30.58
CA ALA A 408 -5.79 8.96 -30.80
C ALA A 408 -6.42 9.64 -32.03
N ARG A 409 -6.80 10.93 -31.88
CA ARG A 409 -7.38 11.75 -32.94
C ARG A 409 -6.56 13.01 -33.13
N ASN A 410 -6.39 13.43 -34.38
CA ASN A 410 -5.82 14.73 -34.69
C ASN A 410 -6.80 15.87 -34.30
N PRO A 411 -6.38 17.15 -34.31
CA PRO A 411 -7.24 18.27 -33.92
C PRO A 411 -8.51 18.42 -34.76
N SER A 412 -8.52 17.97 -36.00
CA SER A 412 -9.70 17.97 -36.89
C SER A 412 -10.64 16.79 -36.66
N GLY A 413 -10.32 15.88 -35.71
CA GLY A 413 -11.16 14.73 -35.34
C GLY A 413 -10.86 13.44 -36.10
N GLY A 414 -9.95 13.46 -37.10
CA GLY A 414 -9.51 12.25 -37.82
C GLY A 414 -8.76 11.29 -36.90
N ILE A 415 -9.02 9.99 -37.05
CA ILE A 415 -8.33 8.94 -36.28
C ILE A 415 -6.88 8.85 -36.76
N VAL A 416 -5.93 8.94 -35.82
CA VAL A 416 -4.49 8.74 -36.04
C VAL A 416 -4.09 7.31 -35.68
N GLU A 417 -4.63 6.82 -34.57
CA GLU A 417 -4.39 5.47 -34.08
C GLU A 417 -5.64 4.95 -33.36
N GLU A 418 -5.97 3.68 -33.57
CA GLU A 418 -7.07 3.02 -32.89
C GLU A 418 -6.66 1.58 -32.57
N VAL A 419 -6.79 1.20 -31.31
CA VAL A 419 -6.61 -0.17 -30.82
C VAL A 419 -7.87 -0.56 -30.06
N ILE A 420 -8.52 -1.62 -30.51
CA ILE A 420 -9.64 -2.26 -29.78
C ILE A 420 -9.15 -3.60 -29.26
N ALA A 421 -9.12 -3.75 -27.95
CA ALA A 421 -8.70 -4.99 -27.32
C ALA A 421 -9.86 -5.99 -27.27
N SER A 422 -9.63 -7.20 -27.76
CA SER A 422 -10.61 -8.28 -27.68
C SER A 422 -10.85 -8.68 -26.22
N ARG A 423 -12.09 -8.96 -25.89
CA ARG A 423 -12.43 -9.53 -24.58
C ARG A 423 -11.72 -10.86 -24.37
N ARG A 424 -11.07 -10.99 -23.22
CA ARG A 424 -10.33 -12.19 -22.83
C ARG A 424 -10.82 -12.70 -21.48
N ILE A 425 -10.90 -14.02 -21.36
CA ILE A 425 -11.26 -14.72 -20.12
C ILE A 425 -10.16 -15.74 -19.87
N ASP A 426 -9.55 -15.65 -18.72
CA ASP A 426 -8.49 -16.56 -18.28
C ASP A 426 -8.91 -17.22 -16.96
N TRP A 427 -8.46 -18.47 -16.74
CA TRP A 427 -8.61 -19.19 -15.48
C TRP A 427 -7.22 -19.47 -14.92
N SER A 428 -7.05 -19.18 -13.64
CA SER A 428 -5.82 -19.48 -12.89
C SER A 428 -6.15 -20.27 -11.64
N VAL A 429 -5.30 -21.25 -11.32
CA VAL A 429 -5.40 -22.00 -10.07
C VAL A 429 -4.17 -21.66 -9.24
N THR A 430 -4.40 -21.17 -8.03
CA THR A 430 -3.37 -20.91 -7.04
C THR A 430 -3.56 -21.83 -5.83
N TRP A 431 -2.47 -22.06 -5.10
CA TRP A 431 -2.47 -22.91 -3.93
C TRP A 431 -1.48 -22.38 -2.90
N ARG A 432 -1.67 -22.78 -1.66
CA ARG A 432 -0.70 -22.56 -0.61
C ARG A 432 -0.70 -23.73 0.37
N ALA A 433 0.46 -24.01 0.95
CA ALA A 433 0.63 -24.98 2.01
C ALA A 433 1.64 -24.43 3.00
N GLY A 434 1.49 -24.78 4.26
CA GLY A 434 2.39 -24.31 5.30
C GLY A 434 2.42 -25.24 6.49
N ALA A 435 3.49 -25.12 7.27
CA ALA A 435 3.67 -25.80 8.54
C ALA A 435 4.30 -24.86 9.55
N ALA A 436 3.83 -24.89 10.79
CA ALA A 436 4.43 -24.23 11.93
C ALA A 436 4.56 -25.23 13.07
N TRP A 437 5.77 -25.44 13.56
CA TRP A 437 6.07 -26.39 14.62
C TRP A 437 6.79 -25.72 15.79
N HIS A 438 6.15 -25.72 16.95
CA HIS A 438 6.76 -25.29 18.20
C HIS A 438 7.65 -26.43 18.71
N ALA A 439 8.92 -26.47 18.25
CA ALA A 439 9.87 -27.54 18.62
C ALA A 439 10.23 -27.49 20.11
N THR A 440 10.21 -26.28 20.69
CA THR A 440 10.31 -26.03 22.14
C THR A 440 9.53 -24.73 22.46
N ASP A 441 9.40 -24.39 23.75
CA ASP A 441 8.78 -23.13 24.20
C ASP A 441 9.47 -21.89 23.65
N THR A 442 10.73 -22.01 23.22
CA THR A 442 11.55 -20.90 22.72
C THR A 442 11.88 -20.99 21.24
N LEU A 443 11.58 -22.10 20.57
CA LEU A 443 11.96 -22.36 19.19
C LEU A 443 10.77 -22.80 18.36
N ARG A 444 10.43 -22.00 17.34
CA ARG A 444 9.44 -22.34 16.32
C ARG A 444 10.10 -22.48 14.96
N LEU A 445 9.80 -23.56 14.26
CA LEU A 445 10.21 -23.78 12.88
C LEU A 445 9.00 -23.61 11.96
N ARG A 446 9.20 -22.95 10.82
CA ARG A 446 8.15 -22.69 9.84
C ARG A 446 8.60 -23.05 8.44
N GLY A 447 7.66 -23.47 7.61
CA GLY A 447 7.88 -23.64 6.19
C GLY A 447 6.61 -23.40 5.41
N ALA A 448 6.71 -22.77 4.25
CA ALA A 448 5.58 -22.55 3.36
C ALA A 448 5.97 -22.68 1.89
N ALA A 449 4.97 -23.08 1.10
CA ALA A 449 5.05 -23.07 -0.35
C ALA A 449 3.73 -22.51 -0.89
N TYR A 450 3.78 -21.68 -1.93
CA TYR A 450 2.62 -20.91 -2.36
C TYR A 450 2.68 -20.47 -3.82
N ARG A 451 1.51 -20.23 -4.39
CA ARG A 451 1.35 -19.59 -5.70
C ARG A 451 0.47 -18.36 -5.58
N GLY A 452 0.90 -17.25 -6.20
CA GLY A 452 0.21 -15.97 -6.22
C GLY A 452 -0.13 -15.53 -7.63
N LEU A 453 -1.09 -14.60 -7.77
CA LEU A 453 -1.61 -14.10 -9.03
C LEU A 453 -1.74 -12.57 -8.99
N ARG A 454 -1.36 -11.87 -10.10
CA ARG A 454 -1.68 -10.46 -10.35
C ARG A 454 -2.18 -10.25 -11.77
N LEU A 455 -3.25 -9.48 -11.90
CA LEU A 455 -3.75 -9.04 -13.21
C LEU A 455 -2.98 -7.81 -13.69
N PRO A 456 -2.76 -7.65 -15.01
CA PRO A 456 -2.31 -6.37 -15.55
C PRO A 456 -3.36 -5.28 -15.31
N THR A 457 -2.91 -4.05 -15.02
CA THR A 457 -3.79 -2.89 -14.86
C THR A 457 -4.25 -2.33 -16.20
N LEU A 458 -5.31 -1.52 -16.19
CA LEU A 458 -5.80 -0.83 -17.39
C LEU A 458 -4.73 0.06 -18.01
N ASN A 459 -3.94 0.75 -17.17
CA ASN A 459 -2.79 1.53 -17.60
C ASN A 459 -1.73 0.68 -18.32
N GLU A 460 -1.40 -0.50 -17.80
CA GLU A 460 -0.42 -1.41 -18.43
C GLU A 460 -0.90 -1.94 -19.79
N LEU A 461 -2.18 -2.26 -19.89
CA LEU A 461 -2.79 -2.83 -21.08
C LEU A 461 -2.98 -1.81 -22.20
N LEU A 462 -3.40 -0.58 -21.90
CA LEU A 462 -4.06 0.29 -22.87
C LEU A 462 -3.41 1.66 -23.06
N ARG A 463 -2.60 2.15 -22.09
CA ARG A 463 -2.03 3.50 -22.16
C ARG A 463 -0.56 3.50 -22.58
N PRO A 464 -0.20 3.98 -23.79
CA PRO A 464 1.19 4.36 -24.08
C PRO A 464 1.56 5.65 -23.33
N PHE A 465 2.83 5.83 -22.95
CA PHE A 465 3.31 7.07 -22.35
C PHE A 465 4.69 7.44 -22.83
N VAL A 466 5.05 8.72 -22.68
CA VAL A 466 6.35 9.25 -23.07
C VAL A 466 7.00 9.92 -21.87
N VAL A 467 8.21 9.47 -21.54
CA VAL A 467 9.16 10.22 -20.72
C VAL A 467 10.33 10.56 -21.64
N PHE A 468 10.22 11.76 -22.24
CA PHE A 468 11.13 12.16 -23.32
C PHE A 468 12.61 11.92 -23.00
N PRO A 469 13.35 11.31 -23.95
CA PRO A 469 12.96 10.96 -25.33
C PRO A 469 12.28 9.57 -25.46
N VAL A 470 12.10 8.80 -24.39
CA VAL A 470 11.67 7.41 -24.40
C VAL A 470 10.15 7.28 -24.50
N VAL A 471 9.69 6.60 -25.54
CA VAL A 471 8.30 6.18 -25.72
C VAL A 471 8.12 4.78 -25.13
N THR A 472 7.14 4.58 -24.27
CA THR A 472 6.73 3.25 -23.77
C THR A 472 5.36 2.91 -24.33
N GLN A 473 5.30 1.91 -25.19
CA GLN A 473 4.06 1.40 -25.77
C GLN A 473 3.28 0.55 -24.77
N ALA A 474 1.96 0.65 -24.83
CA ALA A 474 1.04 -0.28 -24.16
C ALA A 474 1.08 -1.66 -24.82
N ASN A 475 0.47 -2.65 -24.14
CA ASN A 475 0.33 -3.98 -24.71
C ASN A 475 -0.96 -4.64 -24.21
N ALA A 476 -2.00 -4.62 -25.03
CA ALA A 476 -3.29 -5.22 -24.72
C ALA A 476 -3.24 -6.77 -24.61
N ALA A 477 -2.13 -7.40 -25.07
CA ALA A 477 -1.92 -8.84 -25.00
C ALA A 477 -1.22 -9.31 -23.70
N LEU A 478 -0.95 -8.41 -22.74
CA LEU A 478 -0.35 -8.79 -21.46
C LEU A 478 -1.18 -9.84 -20.74
N ARG A 479 -0.49 -10.86 -20.23
CA ARG A 479 -1.07 -11.95 -19.43
C ARG A 479 -0.89 -11.66 -17.94
N ASN A 480 -1.62 -12.40 -17.10
CA ASN A 480 -1.42 -12.37 -15.66
C ASN A 480 0.02 -12.72 -15.28
N GLU A 481 0.51 -12.11 -14.19
CA GLU A 481 1.75 -12.52 -13.54
C GLU A 481 1.42 -13.63 -12.54
N GLU A 482 2.23 -14.68 -12.49
CA GLU A 482 2.06 -15.79 -11.56
C GLU A 482 3.36 -15.99 -10.78
N LEU A 483 3.25 -15.99 -9.45
CA LEU A 483 4.38 -16.26 -8.54
C LEU A 483 4.27 -17.67 -8.02
N GLU A 484 5.39 -18.38 -7.98
CA GLU A 484 5.60 -19.58 -7.19
C GLU A 484 6.76 -19.34 -6.22
N GLY A 485 6.54 -19.68 -4.95
CA GLY A 485 7.50 -19.36 -3.90
C GLY A 485 7.57 -20.44 -2.82
N TYR A 486 8.75 -20.55 -2.23
CA TYR A 486 9.08 -21.46 -1.13
C TYR A 486 9.82 -20.67 -0.05
N GLU A 487 9.52 -20.99 1.22
CA GLU A 487 10.24 -20.39 2.33
C GLU A 487 10.40 -21.35 3.50
N ALA A 488 11.49 -21.17 4.25
CA ALA A 488 11.72 -21.83 5.53
C ALA A 488 12.22 -20.77 6.53
N ALA A 489 11.76 -20.89 7.77
CA ALA A 489 12.08 -19.90 8.79
C ALA A 489 12.27 -20.51 10.17
N VAL A 490 13.02 -19.80 10.99
CA VAL A 490 13.26 -20.08 12.40
C VAL A 490 12.90 -18.84 13.19
N ASP A 491 12.02 -18.98 14.18
CA ASP A 491 11.74 -17.96 15.19
C ASP A 491 12.29 -18.46 16.53
N PHE A 492 13.11 -17.64 17.18
CA PHE A 492 13.78 -17.99 18.43
C PHE A 492 13.58 -16.90 19.47
N THR A 493 13.01 -17.29 20.61
CA THR A 493 12.73 -16.42 21.77
C THR A 493 13.61 -16.82 22.94
N PRO A 494 14.91 -16.41 22.96
CA PRO A 494 15.88 -16.87 23.97
C PRO A 494 15.57 -16.41 25.38
N ALA A 495 14.83 -15.28 25.52
CA ALA A 495 14.43 -14.72 26.80
C ALA A 495 13.14 -13.90 26.63
N PRO A 496 12.36 -13.65 27.70
CA PRO A 496 11.22 -12.75 27.65
C PRO A 496 11.60 -11.37 27.07
N GLY A 497 10.82 -10.91 26.08
CA GLY A 497 11.06 -9.63 25.40
C GLY A 497 12.15 -9.66 24.32
N VAL A 498 12.75 -10.83 23.99
CA VAL A 498 13.73 -10.96 22.91
C VAL A 498 13.22 -11.97 21.89
N GLU A 499 13.08 -11.52 20.64
CA GLU A 499 12.64 -12.34 19.50
C GLU A 499 13.64 -12.20 18.35
N LEU A 500 14.09 -13.30 17.80
CA LEU A 500 14.98 -13.37 16.63
C LEU A 500 14.30 -14.21 15.56
N THR A 501 14.30 -13.72 14.33
CA THR A 501 13.73 -14.43 13.19
C THR A 501 14.75 -14.54 12.06
N ALA A 502 14.80 -15.68 11.39
CA ALA A 502 15.57 -15.87 10.18
C ALA A 502 14.71 -16.62 9.16
N THR A 503 14.58 -16.07 7.96
CA THR A 503 13.82 -16.66 6.85
C THR A 503 14.70 -16.77 5.62
N VAL A 504 14.70 -17.90 4.96
CA VAL A 504 15.24 -18.08 3.61
C VAL A 504 14.10 -18.31 2.65
N PHE A 505 14.20 -17.77 1.43
CA PHE A 505 13.15 -17.88 0.43
C PHE A 505 13.71 -18.04 -0.98
N ASP A 506 12.90 -18.66 -1.85
CA ASP A 506 13.11 -18.77 -3.30
C ASP A 506 11.77 -18.48 -3.98
N ASN A 507 11.71 -17.41 -4.78
CA ASN A 507 10.52 -16.95 -5.48
C ASN A 507 10.79 -16.84 -6.98
N ARG A 508 9.82 -17.26 -7.79
CA ARG A 508 9.84 -17.10 -9.24
C ARG A 508 8.52 -16.48 -9.70
N VAL A 509 8.59 -15.36 -10.41
CA VAL A 509 7.44 -14.72 -11.07
C VAL A 509 7.49 -15.01 -12.54
N ASP A 510 6.64 -15.89 -13.02
CA ASP A 510 6.46 -16.15 -14.45
C ASP A 510 5.56 -15.07 -15.07
N GLY A 511 5.92 -14.64 -16.28
CA GLY A 511 5.19 -13.60 -16.99
C GLY A 511 5.27 -12.22 -16.33
N ALA A 512 6.34 -11.92 -15.59
CA ALA A 512 6.52 -10.61 -14.93
C ALA A 512 6.41 -9.45 -15.93
N ILE A 513 5.56 -8.46 -15.64
CA ILE A 513 5.35 -7.31 -16.53
C ILE A 513 6.47 -6.29 -16.30
N ALA A 514 7.19 -5.97 -17.38
CA ALA A 514 8.27 -4.98 -17.37
C ALA A 514 8.25 -4.11 -18.64
N ASN A 515 8.92 -2.97 -18.58
CA ASN A 515 9.15 -2.10 -19.73
C ASN A 515 10.40 -2.58 -20.48
N VAL A 516 10.23 -3.40 -21.50
CA VAL A 516 11.32 -3.97 -22.30
C VAL A 516 11.77 -2.99 -23.37
N THR A 517 13.07 -2.69 -23.42
CA THR A 517 13.67 -1.84 -24.44
C THR A 517 13.76 -2.61 -25.77
N LEU A 518 13.05 -2.13 -26.80
CA LEU A 518 13.01 -2.73 -28.13
C LEU A 518 13.99 -2.07 -29.11
N ALA A 519 14.21 -0.77 -28.94
CA ALA A 519 15.13 0.04 -29.74
C ALA A 519 15.54 1.30 -28.95
N PRO A 520 16.52 2.09 -29.38
CA PRO A 520 16.80 3.38 -28.78
C PRO A 520 15.52 4.23 -28.66
N ASN A 521 15.24 4.72 -27.47
CA ASN A 521 14.04 5.52 -27.14
C ASN A 521 12.69 4.84 -27.34
N LEU A 522 12.66 3.50 -27.50
CA LEU A 522 11.43 2.75 -27.66
C LEU A 522 11.40 1.56 -26.70
N ARG A 523 10.41 1.55 -25.82
CA ARG A 523 10.07 0.47 -24.90
C ARG A 523 8.65 -0.03 -25.15
N GLN A 524 8.38 -1.23 -24.72
CA GLN A 524 7.03 -1.79 -24.67
C GLN A 524 6.84 -2.56 -23.38
N ARG A 525 5.65 -2.49 -22.80
CA ARG A 525 5.28 -3.38 -21.71
C ARG A 525 5.15 -4.80 -22.22
N GLN A 526 5.91 -5.71 -21.65
CA GLN A 526 5.91 -7.12 -22.04
C GLN A 526 5.93 -8.02 -20.81
N ASN A 527 5.41 -9.24 -20.95
CA ASN A 527 5.65 -10.29 -19.99
C ASN A 527 7.05 -10.86 -20.21
N LEU A 528 7.94 -10.69 -19.26
CA LEU A 528 9.22 -11.40 -19.21
C LEU A 528 8.98 -12.90 -19.03
N PRO A 529 9.85 -13.79 -19.50
CA PRO A 529 9.79 -15.21 -19.16
C PRO A 529 9.72 -15.44 -17.65
N ALA A 530 10.62 -14.82 -16.87
CA ALA A 530 10.49 -14.81 -15.41
C ALA A 530 11.34 -13.71 -14.76
N ILE A 531 11.08 -13.46 -13.47
CA ILE A 531 11.99 -12.87 -12.48
C ILE A 531 12.18 -13.93 -11.39
N GLU A 532 13.45 -14.26 -11.08
CA GLU A 532 13.82 -15.15 -9.97
C GLU A 532 14.43 -14.32 -8.84
N ALA A 533 14.04 -14.59 -7.59
CA ALA A 533 14.51 -13.84 -6.43
C ALA A 533 14.72 -14.79 -5.25
N ARG A 534 15.98 -14.92 -4.81
CA ARG A 534 16.39 -15.74 -3.66
C ARG A 534 16.98 -14.87 -2.58
N GLY A 535 16.74 -15.22 -1.32
CA GLY A 535 17.27 -14.36 -0.28
C GLY A 535 17.17 -14.87 1.12
N ILE A 536 17.69 -14.02 2.02
CA ILE A 536 17.65 -14.20 3.47
C ILE A 536 17.09 -12.93 4.09
N GLU A 537 16.16 -13.09 5.02
CA GLU A 537 15.59 -12.03 5.83
C GLU A 537 15.87 -12.32 7.30
N LEU A 538 16.44 -11.37 8.01
CA LEU A 538 16.69 -11.43 9.45
C LEU A 538 15.85 -10.38 10.15
N GLY A 539 15.29 -10.73 11.30
CA GLY A 539 14.58 -9.83 12.19
C GLY A 539 15.07 -10.01 13.63
N ALA A 540 15.14 -8.91 14.37
CA ALA A 540 15.46 -8.92 15.79
C ALA A 540 14.60 -7.90 16.52
N ARG A 541 13.94 -8.31 17.60
CA ARG A 541 13.25 -7.45 18.55
C ARG A 541 13.78 -7.70 19.95
N ALA A 542 14.02 -6.64 20.70
CA ALA A 542 14.41 -6.75 22.10
C ALA A 542 13.78 -5.61 22.88
N ALA A 543 13.21 -5.92 24.05
CA ALA A 543 12.68 -4.94 24.99
C ALA A 543 13.21 -5.24 26.38
N VAL A 544 13.93 -4.28 26.98
CA VAL A 544 14.54 -4.40 28.30
C VAL A 544 14.31 -3.09 29.08
N GLY A 545 13.45 -3.15 30.07
CA GLY A 545 13.06 -1.98 30.85
C GLY A 545 12.43 -0.89 29.96
N ALA A 546 13.01 0.29 29.97
CA ALA A 546 12.56 1.44 29.18
C ALA A 546 13.09 1.44 27.73
N PHE A 547 13.93 0.50 27.36
CA PHE A 547 14.57 0.46 26.05
C PHE A 547 13.97 -0.65 25.18
N SER A 548 13.78 -0.37 23.90
CA SER A 548 13.46 -1.36 22.90
C SER A 548 14.28 -1.15 21.62
N VAL A 549 14.60 -2.24 20.96
CA VAL A 549 15.27 -2.26 19.66
C VAL A 549 14.48 -3.16 18.72
N ASP A 550 14.23 -2.68 17.54
CA ASP A 550 13.59 -3.42 16.44
C ASP A 550 14.47 -3.28 15.20
N GLY A 551 14.92 -4.39 14.62
CA GLY A 551 15.82 -4.37 13.48
C GLY A 551 15.48 -5.43 12.44
N THR A 552 15.73 -5.10 11.17
CA THR A 552 15.57 -6.02 10.04
C THR A 552 16.70 -5.86 9.05
N LEU A 553 17.09 -6.96 8.43
CA LEU A 553 18.06 -7.02 7.34
C LEU A 553 17.54 -7.98 6.28
N ALA A 554 17.55 -7.55 5.02
CA ALA A 554 17.25 -8.40 3.87
C ALA A 554 18.45 -8.40 2.90
N TYR A 555 18.81 -9.58 2.46
CA TYR A 555 19.65 -9.80 1.29
C TYR A 555 18.81 -10.53 0.25
N THR A 556 18.74 -9.99 -0.96
CA THR A 556 17.99 -10.59 -2.06
C THR A 556 18.83 -10.56 -3.33
N ASP A 557 19.09 -11.71 -3.91
CA ASP A 557 19.64 -11.86 -5.24
C ASP A 557 18.48 -12.11 -6.21
N ALA A 558 18.18 -11.10 -7.02
CA ALA A 558 17.08 -11.11 -7.96
C ALA A 558 17.60 -10.92 -9.37
N GLU A 559 17.13 -11.76 -10.30
CA GLU A 559 17.56 -11.78 -11.70
C GLU A 559 16.37 -11.90 -12.64
N VAL A 560 16.49 -11.23 -13.79
CA VAL A 560 15.57 -11.37 -14.91
C VAL A 560 15.97 -12.58 -15.75
N VAL A 561 15.02 -13.45 -16.04
CA VAL A 561 15.17 -14.48 -17.10
C VAL A 561 14.67 -13.85 -18.40
N GLY A 562 15.59 -13.53 -19.30
CA GLY A 562 15.31 -12.85 -20.57
C GLY A 562 15.37 -13.78 -21.76
N ARG A 563 14.41 -13.68 -22.71
CA ARG A 563 14.43 -14.41 -24.00
C ARG A 563 13.75 -13.59 -25.09
N GLY A 564 14.13 -13.83 -26.34
CA GLY A 564 13.54 -13.11 -27.48
C GLY A 564 13.76 -11.61 -27.38
N PRO A 565 12.71 -10.77 -27.37
CA PRO A 565 12.84 -9.31 -27.25
C PRO A 565 13.50 -8.86 -25.94
N SER A 566 13.40 -9.65 -24.86
CA SER A 566 14.01 -9.36 -23.56
C SER A 566 15.36 -10.07 -23.33
N ALA A 567 15.95 -10.67 -24.36
CA ALA A 567 17.22 -11.41 -24.21
C ALA A 567 18.38 -10.55 -23.67
N ALA A 568 18.39 -9.24 -23.95
CA ALA A 568 19.39 -8.31 -23.42
C ALA A 568 19.27 -8.08 -21.90
N LEU A 569 18.19 -8.53 -21.27
CA LEU A 569 17.94 -8.39 -19.83
C LEU A 569 18.31 -9.64 -19.04
N ASP A 570 18.68 -10.73 -19.73
CA ASP A 570 18.97 -12.02 -19.10
C ASP A 570 20.14 -11.90 -18.09
N GLY A 571 19.92 -12.31 -16.85
CA GLY A 571 20.86 -12.19 -15.74
C GLY A 571 20.96 -10.80 -15.10
N ASN A 572 20.28 -9.78 -15.63
CA ASN A 572 20.25 -8.45 -15.02
C ASN A 572 19.32 -8.42 -13.80
N ARG A 573 19.62 -7.52 -12.87
CA ARG A 573 18.70 -7.24 -11.76
C ARG A 573 17.41 -6.54 -12.26
N PRO A 574 16.25 -6.89 -11.75
CA PRO A 574 15.05 -6.12 -12.00
C PRO A 574 15.26 -4.65 -11.59
N SER A 575 14.69 -3.70 -12.35
CA SER A 575 14.83 -2.27 -12.07
C SER A 575 14.44 -1.93 -10.63
N GLN A 576 15.18 -1.01 -10.02
CA GLN A 576 14.95 -0.45 -8.69
C GLN A 576 14.87 -1.48 -7.55
N THR A 577 15.58 -2.58 -7.68
CA THR A 577 15.71 -3.61 -6.64
C THR A 577 17.11 -3.59 -6.02
N PRO A 578 17.26 -3.33 -4.71
CA PRO A 578 18.55 -3.43 -4.03
C PRO A 578 18.85 -4.87 -3.64
N ARG A 579 20.11 -5.26 -3.60
CA ARG A 579 20.53 -6.53 -2.98
C ARG A 579 20.43 -6.48 -1.46
N TRP A 580 20.71 -5.34 -0.85
CA TRP A 580 20.69 -5.16 0.59
C TRP A 580 19.69 -4.09 1.01
N ALA A 581 18.89 -4.38 1.99
CA ALA A 581 18.04 -3.43 2.68
C ALA A 581 18.05 -3.72 4.18
N ALA A 582 18.18 -2.67 4.99
CA ALA A 582 18.18 -2.79 6.44
C ALA A 582 17.43 -1.63 7.09
N ALA A 583 16.78 -1.89 8.20
CA ALA A 583 16.20 -0.88 9.07
C ALA A 583 16.44 -1.28 10.53
N ALA A 584 16.69 -0.31 11.39
CA ALA A 584 16.79 -0.52 12.82
C ALA A 584 16.25 0.70 13.56
N THR A 585 15.36 0.49 14.51
CA THR A 585 14.84 1.53 15.40
C THR A 585 15.16 1.20 16.83
N ALA A 586 15.83 2.11 17.53
CA ALA A 586 16.06 2.06 18.97
C ALA A 586 15.15 3.08 19.65
N SER A 587 14.36 2.65 20.62
CA SER A 587 13.41 3.50 21.34
C SER A 587 13.69 3.50 22.84
N TRP A 588 13.43 4.64 23.48
CA TRP A 588 13.56 4.83 24.92
C TRP A 588 12.29 5.47 25.46
N ARG A 589 11.64 4.78 26.38
CA ARG A 589 10.41 5.20 27.05
C ARG A 589 10.59 5.14 28.56
N PRO A 590 11.12 6.20 29.20
CA PRO A 590 11.40 6.20 30.64
C PRO A 590 10.14 6.26 31.51
N SER A 591 9.05 6.83 30.98
CA SER A 591 7.76 6.97 31.68
C SER A 591 6.66 7.31 30.66
N ASP A 592 5.40 7.30 31.10
CA ASP A 592 4.26 7.64 30.28
C ASP A 592 4.40 9.02 29.63
N GLY A 593 4.06 9.12 28.36
CA GLY A 593 4.14 10.33 27.55
C GLY A 593 5.54 10.69 27.04
N TRP A 594 6.63 10.12 27.59
CA TRP A 594 7.99 10.32 27.09
C TRP A 594 8.38 9.23 26.10
N LEU A 595 8.89 9.63 24.96
CA LEU A 595 9.43 8.72 23.96
C LEU A 595 10.55 9.39 23.17
N ALA A 596 11.66 8.69 23.02
CA ALA A 596 12.70 9.02 22.05
C ALA A 596 12.96 7.79 21.18
N ALA A 597 13.02 7.98 19.86
CA ALA A 597 13.34 6.92 18.91
C ALA A 597 14.36 7.40 17.88
N LEU A 598 15.30 6.53 17.54
CA LEU A 598 16.27 6.72 16.45
C LEU A 598 16.08 5.59 15.43
N THR A 599 15.87 5.95 14.17
CA THR A 599 15.68 5.00 13.09
C THR A 599 16.80 5.12 12.06
N LEU A 600 17.57 4.08 11.90
CA LEU A 600 18.55 3.91 10.82
C LEU A 600 17.91 3.12 9.69
N ARG A 601 18.05 3.59 8.45
CA ARG A 601 17.62 2.88 7.25
C ARG A 601 18.74 2.85 6.22
N HIS A 602 18.98 1.68 5.66
CA HIS A 602 19.93 1.47 4.56
C HIS A 602 19.21 0.83 3.37
N VAL A 603 19.38 1.41 2.20
CA VAL A 603 18.96 0.81 0.92
C VAL A 603 20.19 0.74 0.03
N GLY A 604 20.54 -0.44 -0.39
CA GLY A 604 21.68 -0.70 -1.24
C GLY A 604 21.54 -0.09 -2.64
N GLU A 605 22.56 -0.29 -3.45
CA GLU A 605 22.60 0.12 -4.85
C GLU A 605 21.46 -0.50 -5.66
N GLN A 606 20.89 0.29 -6.55
CA GLN A 606 19.83 -0.10 -7.51
C GLN A 606 20.16 0.46 -8.89
N PHE A 607 19.37 0.09 -9.90
CA PHE A 607 19.39 0.68 -11.23
C PHE A 607 18.01 1.24 -11.60
N GLU A 608 17.98 2.36 -12.33
CA GLU A 608 16.74 2.99 -12.78
C GLU A 608 15.99 2.12 -13.78
N SER A 609 16.74 1.44 -14.66
CA SER A 609 16.20 0.63 -15.74
C SER A 609 16.67 -0.82 -15.65
N ASP A 610 16.01 -1.67 -16.42
CA ASP A 610 16.31 -3.08 -16.61
C ASP A 610 17.63 -3.35 -17.35
N LEU A 611 18.21 -2.34 -18.01
CA LEU A 611 19.50 -2.47 -18.71
C LEU A 611 20.74 -2.25 -17.82
N GLU A 612 20.54 -1.93 -16.54
CA GLU A 612 21.59 -1.63 -15.56
C GLU A 612 22.56 -0.48 -15.98
N THR A 613 22.10 0.43 -16.84
CA THR A 613 22.92 1.55 -17.32
C THR A 613 22.96 2.72 -16.36
N ASP A 614 21.84 3.01 -15.70
CA ASP A 614 21.66 4.18 -14.84
C ASP A 614 21.62 3.79 -13.37
N ARG A 615 22.73 4.04 -12.69
CA ARG A 615 22.94 3.66 -11.30
C ARG A 615 22.22 4.59 -10.34
N LEU A 616 21.53 4.02 -9.34
CA LEU A 616 21.02 4.69 -8.14
C LEU A 616 21.93 4.33 -6.97
N ALA A 617 22.71 5.30 -6.49
CA ALA A 617 23.67 5.07 -5.40
C ALA A 617 22.98 4.55 -4.12
N PRO A 618 23.66 3.73 -3.29
CA PRO A 618 23.11 3.32 -2.00
C PRO A 618 22.86 4.55 -1.12
N ALA A 619 21.93 4.46 -0.18
CA ALA A 619 21.65 5.53 0.75
C ALA A 619 21.46 4.98 2.17
N THR A 620 22.07 5.67 3.15
CA THR A 620 21.93 5.37 4.58
C THR A 620 21.44 6.62 5.29
N THR A 621 20.23 6.56 5.81
CA THR A 621 19.59 7.70 6.49
C THR A 621 19.40 7.42 7.98
N LEU A 622 19.50 8.48 8.78
CA LEU A 622 19.17 8.49 10.20
C LEU A 622 17.97 9.41 10.40
N GLY A 623 16.93 8.90 11.02
CA GLY A 623 15.77 9.66 11.47
C GLY A 623 15.65 9.65 12.99
N ALA A 624 14.92 10.63 13.53
CA ALA A 624 14.64 10.70 14.96
C ALA A 624 13.20 11.14 15.24
N PHE A 625 12.65 10.64 16.32
CA PHE A 625 11.39 11.07 16.90
C PHE A 625 11.57 11.31 18.39
N PHE A 626 11.02 12.42 18.89
CA PHE A 626 11.02 12.74 20.30
C PHE A 626 9.66 13.31 20.71
N GLN A 627 9.11 12.79 21.80
CA GLN A 627 7.89 13.27 22.42
C GLN A 627 8.14 13.48 23.93
N ALA A 628 7.66 14.60 24.44
CA ALA A 628 7.70 14.93 25.85
C ALA A 628 6.36 15.52 26.32
N PRO A 629 5.77 15.06 27.45
CA PRO A 629 4.54 15.63 27.96
C PRO A 629 4.79 17.06 28.46
N LEU A 630 3.91 17.99 28.17
CA LEU A 630 3.92 19.37 28.65
C LEU A 630 2.92 19.53 29.80
N VAL A 631 1.68 19.15 29.59
CA VAL A 631 0.60 19.10 30.58
C VAL A 631 -0.39 18.01 30.18
N ASP A 632 -0.91 17.25 31.13
CA ASP A 632 -1.89 16.17 30.94
C ASP A 632 -1.74 15.45 29.59
N ALA A 633 -2.73 15.59 28.71
CA ALA A 633 -2.77 14.94 27.39
C ALA A 633 -1.98 15.69 26.29
N LEU A 634 -1.34 16.84 26.59
CA LEU A 634 -0.61 17.66 25.62
C LEU A 634 0.89 17.35 25.65
N SER A 635 1.46 17.01 24.51
CA SER A 635 2.88 16.72 24.33
C SER A 635 3.54 17.63 23.29
N LEU A 636 4.80 17.95 23.52
CA LEU A 636 5.71 18.46 22.50
C LEU A 636 6.17 17.27 21.63
N VAL A 637 6.19 17.45 20.33
CA VAL A 637 6.75 16.47 19.38
C VAL A 637 7.83 17.16 18.55
N VAL A 638 8.98 16.51 18.44
CA VAL A 638 10.09 16.90 17.55
C VAL A 638 10.46 15.70 16.69
N ARG A 639 10.60 15.91 15.38
CA ARG A 639 11.02 14.85 14.44
C ARG A 639 12.18 15.36 13.58
N GLY A 640 13.05 14.45 13.17
CA GLY A 640 14.14 14.73 12.25
C GLY A 640 14.22 13.66 11.16
N GLU A 641 14.19 14.07 9.92
CA GLU A 641 14.33 13.20 8.74
C GLU A 641 15.72 13.39 8.14
N ASN A 642 16.35 12.29 7.70
CA ASN A 642 17.65 12.31 7.03
C ASN A 642 18.68 13.20 7.78
N LEU A 643 18.85 12.98 9.06
CA LEU A 643 19.70 13.81 9.94
C LEU A 643 21.17 13.84 9.50
N THR A 644 21.64 12.79 8.85
CA THR A 644 22.99 12.70 8.26
C THR A 644 23.17 13.62 7.06
N GLY A 645 22.08 14.07 6.42
CA GLY A 645 22.13 14.87 5.20
C GLY A 645 22.56 14.06 3.98
N GLU A 646 22.24 12.77 3.97
CA GLU A 646 22.54 11.85 2.85
C GLU A 646 21.85 12.30 1.56
N THR A 647 22.58 12.24 0.44
CA THR A 647 22.03 12.50 -0.88
C THR A 647 21.34 11.26 -1.42
N ILE A 648 20.00 11.24 -1.38
CA ILE A 648 19.19 10.11 -1.83
C ILE A 648 18.87 10.33 -3.31
N VAL A 649 19.44 9.53 -4.22
CA VAL A 649 19.07 9.54 -5.63
C VAL A 649 17.86 8.64 -5.82
N THR A 650 16.71 9.22 -6.16
CA THR A 650 15.44 8.50 -6.33
C THR A 650 15.15 8.12 -7.77
N ARG A 651 15.75 8.84 -8.72
CA ARG A 651 15.66 8.62 -10.15
C ARG A 651 16.98 9.05 -10.82
N ASN A 652 17.40 8.30 -11.82
CA ASN A 652 18.47 8.69 -12.74
C ASN A 652 18.09 8.17 -14.12
N ALA A 653 17.72 9.05 -15.01
CA ALA A 653 17.37 8.69 -16.39
C ALA A 653 18.31 9.43 -17.32
N ASP A 654 19.33 8.72 -17.84
CA ASP A 654 20.36 9.26 -18.72
C ASP A 654 21.00 10.56 -18.16
N GLY A 655 21.41 10.50 -16.89
CA GLY A 655 21.98 11.64 -16.17
C GLY A 655 20.99 12.68 -15.64
N SER A 656 19.72 12.60 -15.97
CA SER A 656 18.67 13.45 -15.40
C SER A 656 18.23 12.92 -14.05
N VAL A 657 18.65 13.58 -12.98
CA VAL A 657 18.56 13.08 -11.60
C VAL A 657 17.38 13.72 -10.85
N ASP A 658 16.71 12.91 -10.02
CA ASP A 658 15.81 13.39 -8.98
C ASP A 658 16.32 12.93 -7.60
N LEU A 659 16.21 13.83 -6.61
CA LEU A 659 16.65 13.65 -5.24
C LEU A 659 15.47 13.39 -4.30
N GLY A 660 15.68 12.57 -3.28
CA GLY A 660 14.78 12.33 -2.18
C GLY A 660 14.82 13.42 -1.11
N VAL A 661 14.11 13.17 -0.01
CA VAL A 661 13.95 14.12 1.10
C VAL A 661 15.31 14.49 1.71
N PRO A 662 15.66 15.79 1.72
CA PRO A 662 16.86 16.28 2.38
C PRO A 662 16.66 16.31 3.90
N ARG A 663 17.72 16.59 4.66
CA ARG A 663 17.61 16.79 6.11
C ARG A 663 16.52 17.80 6.43
N THR A 664 15.58 17.41 7.32
CA THR A 664 14.39 18.19 7.64
C THR A 664 14.08 18.03 9.13
N PHE A 665 13.72 19.12 9.78
CA PHE A 665 13.34 19.16 11.19
C PHE A 665 11.90 19.60 11.35
N TRP A 666 11.13 18.87 12.16
CA TRP A 666 9.75 19.15 12.49
C TRP A 666 9.61 19.42 13.98
N ALA A 667 8.74 20.35 14.32
CA ALA A 667 8.32 20.56 15.70
C ALA A 667 6.84 20.89 15.77
N GLY A 668 6.18 20.50 16.85
CA GLY A 668 4.78 20.79 17.04
C GLY A 668 4.19 20.21 18.31
N LEU A 669 2.89 20.24 18.38
CA LEU A 669 2.11 19.81 19.53
C LEU A 669 1.18 18.66 19.15
N ARG A 670 1.00 17.74 20.08
CA ARG A 670 0.11 16.59 19.98
C ARG A 670 -0.73 16.49 21.25
N TYR A 671 -2.03 16.33 21.09
CA TYR A 671 -2.98 16.19 22.19
C TYR A 671 -3.74 14.89 22.05
N GLY A 672 -3.87 14.11 23.14
CA GLY A 672 -4.68 12.89 23.18
C GLY A 672 -4.16 11.74 22.32
N PHE A 673 -2.85 11.55 22.24
CA PHE A 673 -2.21 10.46 21.47
C PHE A 673 -1.42 9.53 22.40
#